data_001e03b92120ce6fee188a9d09b44c47
#
_entry.id   001e03b92120ce6fee188a9d09b44c47
#
_cell.length_a   1.000
_cell.length_b   1.000
_cell.length_c   1.000
_cell.angle_alpha   90.00
_cell.angle_beta   90.00
_cell.angle_gamma   90.00
#
_symmetry.space_group_name_H-M   'P 1'
#
loop_
_entity.id
_entity.type
_entity.pdbx_description
1 polymer ?
#
loop_
_entity_poly.entity_id
_entity_poly.type
_entity_poly.pdbx_seq_one_letter_code
_entity_poly.pdbx_strand_id
1 'polypeptide(L)'
;MNINQTLKQYFGYDSLRTGQEELINGILSGHDVLGIMPTGAGKSLCYQLPALMLKGITLVISPLISLMSDQVKALNQAGVHAAYINSSLTENQIRMALSYASQGRYKIIYVAPERLNTPRFLDFACNADISMLTVDEAHCISQWGQDFRPSYLEIAGFLTRLPRQPIVSAFTATATERVKNDIVVSLGLNNPVTMVTGFDRPNLFFRVVTRKGGSQKDNSIINYVKKHEDESGIIYCATKKNVDKLYTLLNEQGISAGRYHAGLSNDERKKNQEDFTYDRIRVMVATNAFGMGIDKSNVRYVLHYNMPQSLEYYYQEAGRAGRDGEEAECVLFFSKQDIMINKFILQNKASSGDGASDMQKTANDQRKLQQMINYCETDKCLREFILSYFGDTTPCICNKCSNCVVVEDEEEETYVETGKKRKKAAQLAGLNELGVALFEKLRSVRTELAAEKSVPPYIICSDKTLKDMCAKLPRDKEQLADVYGMGEQKIQNYGEAFVTAVNSFVADNPNPSGSTSGERPQTVLSDEEAAETGSTRKKKLPFYIEPQRLDEVELTDKCRLTELTNKINELCPADKEHKKLAASFINELLIAEGYLEEVTEGENKIKRVTEKGQSVGIEEEERKAKFGGSYYAITHSKQSQQVIIEMLKKHYSGIKPQE
;
A
#
# COMPACT_ATOMS: atom_id res chain seq x y z
N MET A 1 -15.92 25.98 16.82
CA MET A 1 -15.90 24.50 16.81
C MET A 1 -14.50 24.06 17.14
N ASN A 2 -14.32 23.01 17.93
CA ASN A 2 -13.01 22.41 18.12
C ASN A 2 -12.76 21.31 17.06
N ILE A 3 -11.52 20.87 16.94
CA ILE A 3 -11.08 19.87 15.95
C ILE A 3 -11.95 18.61 16.01
N ASN A 4 -12.16 18.04 17.20
CA ASN A 4 -12.90 16.79 17.37
C ASN A 4 -14.38 16.91 17.01
N GLN A 5 -15.02 18.04 17.32
CA GLN A 5 -16.41 18.29 16.93
C GLN A 5 -16.55 18.38 15.41
N THR A 6 -15.66 19.14 14.74
CA THR A 6 -15.67 19.27 13.27
C THR A 6 -15.37 17.91 12.60
N LEU A 7 -14.41 17.15 13.15
CA LEU A 7 -14.05 15.81 12.69
C LEU A 7 -15.26 14.86 12.76
N LYS A 8 -15.93 14.81 13.90
CA LYS A 8 -17.11 13.94 14.09
C LYS A 8 -18.27 14.36 13.20
N GLN A 9 -18.57 15.64 13.14
CA GLN A 9 -19.70 16.18 12.40
C GLN A 9 -19.62 15.90 10.90
N TYR A 10 -18.49 16.24 10.24
CA TYR A 10 -18.38 16.14 8.79
C TYR A 10 -17.86 14.77 8.31
N PHE A 11 -16.97 14.15 9.06
CA PHE A 11 -16.28 12.92 8.63
C PHE A 11 -16.70 11.67 9.40
N GLY A 12 -17.37 11.83 10.56
CA GLY A 12 -17.84 10.71 11.38
C GLY A 12 -16.70 9.95 12.09
N TYR A 13 -15.55 10.58 12.31
CA TYR A 13 -14.42 9.98 13.01
C TYR A 13 -14.31 10.53 14.44
N ASP A 14 -13.95 9.66 15.39
CA ASP A 14 -13.86 10.02 16.81
C ASP A 14 -12.47 10.58 17.17
N SER A 15 -11.42 10.21 16.40
CA SER A 15 -10.05 10.62 16.66
C SER A 15 -9.24 10.77 15.37
N LEU A 16 -8.22 11.58 15.44
CA LEU A 16 -7.21 11.72 14.39
C LEU A 16 -6.22 10.55 14.47
N ARG A 17 -5.60 10.23 13.34
CA ARG A 17 -4.50 9.28 13.25
C ARG A 17 -3.18 9.95 13.64
N THR A 18 -2.17 9.15 14.00
CA THR A 18 -0.82 9.62 14.29
C THR A 18 -0.30 10.56 13.19
N GLY A 19 0.25 11.70 13.59
CA GLY A 19 0.81 12.73 12.72
C GLY A 19 -0.21 13.66 12.05
N GLN A 20 -1.50 13.36 12.11
CA GLN A 20 -2.52 14.28 11.56
C GLN A 20 -2.73 15.49 12.46
N GLU A 21 -2.72 15.30 13.78
CA GLU A 21 -2.97 16.35 14.75
C GLU A 21 -1.91 17.46 14.69
N GLU A 22 -0.64 17.10 14.57
CA GLU A 22 0.47 18.05 14.48
C GLU A 22 0.38 18.92 13.23
N LEU A 23 0.05 18.32 12.07
CA LEU A 23 -0.13 19.05 10.82
C LEU A 23 -1.34 19.97 10.86
N ILE A 24 -2.48 19.49 11.39
CA ILE A 24 -3.71 20.28 11.53
C ILE A 24 -3.48 21.45 12.47
N ASN A 25 -2.85 21.23 13.63
CA ASN A 25 -2.53 22.29 14.58
C ASN A 25 -1.52 23.30 14.00
N GLY A 26 -0.53 22.82 13.23
CA GLY A 26 0.40 23.70 12.51
C GLY A 26 -0.33 24.65 11.57
N ILE A 27 -1.24 24.15 10.74
CA ILE A 27 -2.07 24.96 9.84
C ILE A 27 -2.94 25.95 10.63
N LEU A 28 -3.64 25.48 11.66
CA LEU A 28 -4.55 26.33 12.46
C LEU A 28 -3.79 27.41 13.25
N SER A 29 -2.52 27.19 13.55
CA SER A 29 -1.62 28.18 14.18
C SER A 29 -0.99 29.13 13.19
N GLY A 30 -1.28 28.99 11.89
CA GLY A 30 -0.76 29.89 10.84
C GLY A 30 0.61 29.52 10.29
N HIS A 31 1.11 28.30 10.55
CA HIS A 31 2.39 27.82 10.03
C HIS A 31 2.23 27.08 8.70
N ASP A 32 3.21 27.21 7.83
CA ASP A 32 3.34 26.33 6.68
C ASP A 32 3.58 24.89 7.15
N VAL A 33 3.09 23.90 6.38
CA VAL A 33 3.30 22.51 6.75
C VAL A 33 3.75 21.64 5.56
N LEU A 34 4.55 20.62 5.87
CA LEU A 34 4.93 19.57 4.93
C LEU A 34 4.57 18.19 5.53
N GLY A 35 3.57 17.53 4.96
CA GLY A 35 3.14 16.19 5.35
C GLY A 35 3.62 15.12 4.37
N ILE A 36 4.50 14.22 4.82
CA ILE A 36 4.90 13.02 4.07
C ILE A 36 4.24 11.83 4.74
N MET A 37 3.19 11.34 4.09
CA MET A 37 2.29 10.32 4.67
C MET A 37 1.95 9.27 3.61
N PRO A 38 1.97 7.98 3.92
CA PRO A 38 1.67 6.93 2.96
C PRO A 38 0.26 7.06 2.38
N THR A 39 0.04 6.42 1.23
CA THR A 39 -1.29 6.33 0.64
C THR A 39 -2.24 5.64 1.62
N GLY A 40 -3.43 6.20 1.85
CA GLY A 40 -4.40 5.67 2.82
C GLY A 40 -4.21 6.16 4.27
N ALA A 41 -3.15 6.92 4.59
CA ALA A 41 -2.96 7.53 5.92
C ALA A 41 -3.90 8.71 6.22
N GLY A 42 -4.68 9.15 5.24
CA GLY A 42 -5.65 10.23 5.41
C GLY A 42 -5.08 11.63 5.20
N LYS A 43 -4.12 11.79 4.25
CA LYS A 43 -3.56 13.11 3.86
C LYS A 43 -4.61 14.17 3.61
N SER A 44 -5.69 13.82 2.88
CA SER A 44 -6.74 14.76 2.52
C SER A 44 -7.40 15.39 3.76
N LEU A 45 -7.57 14.62 4.82
CA LEU A 45 -8.15 15.10 6.07
C LEU A 45 -7.29 16.18 6.73
N CYS A 46 -5.95 16.10 6.60
CA CYS A 46 -5.02 17.05 7.20
C CYS A 46 -5.18 18.49 6.66
N TYR A 47 -5.71 18.66 5.45
CA TYR A 47 -6.02 19.99 4.93
C TYR A 47 -7.52 20.27 4.83
N GLN A 48 -8.36 19.25 4.65
CA GLN A 48 -9.81 19.45 4.58
C GLN A 48 -10.40 19.89 5.93
N LEU A 49 -9.95 19.29 7.02
CA LEU A 49 -10.45 19.63 8.35
C LEU A 49 -10.09 21.07 8.76
N PRO A 50 -8.82 21.53 8.68
CA PRO A 50 -8.52 22.94 8.97
C PRO A 50 -9.15 23.89 7.95
N ALA A 51 -9.34 23.50 6.68
CA ALA A 51 -10.06 24.31 5.71
C ALA A 51 -11.48 24.68 6.22
N LEU A 52 -12.17 23.77 6.90
CA LEU A 52 -13.52 24.04 7.47
C LEU A 52 -13.47 25.02 8.64
N MET A 53 -12.36 25.06 9.37
CA MET A 53 -12.19 25.87 10.58
C MET A 53 -11.61 27.27 10.30
N LEU A 54 -10.80 27.41 9.26
CA LEU A 54 -10.24 28.70 8.81
C LEU A 54 -11.31 29.59 8.20
N LYS A 55 -11.13 30.90 8.20
CA LYS A 55 -11.98 31.84 7.43
C LYS A 55 -11.52 31.82 5.96
N GLY A 56 -12.41 32.26 5.07
CA GLY A 56 -12.06 32.35 3.64
C GLY A 56 -12.08 31.00 2.90
N ILE A 57 -11.38 30.94 1.79
CA ILE A 57 -11.34 29.83 0.84
C ILE A 57 -10.01 29.09 0.95
N THR A 58 -10.04 27.76 0.86
CA THR A 58 -8.86 26.93 0.68
C THR A 58 -8.74 26.52 -0.80
N LEU A 59 -7.60 26.84 -1.42
CA LEU A 59 -7.25 26.33 -2.74
C LEU A 59 -6.43 25.03 -2.59
N VAL A 60 -6.79 23.98 -3.33
CA VAL A 60 -6.06 22.72 -3.36
C VAL A 60 -5.52 22.50 -4.78
N ILE A 61 -4.22 22.60 -4.95
CA ILE A 61 -3.56 22.31 -6.22
C ILE A 61 -3.38 20.80 -6.33
N SER A 62 -3.98 20.19 -7.35
CA SER A 62 -3.89 18.75 -7.60
C SER A 62 -3.61 18.47 -9.06
N PRO A 63 -2.79 17.44 -9.40
CA PRO A 63 -2.40 17.20 -10.79
C PRO A 63 -3.43 16.38 -11.57
N LEU A 64 -4.55 15.96 -10.95
CA LEU A 64 -5.39 14.88 -11.45
C LEU A 64 -6.87 15.23 -11.46
N ILE A 65 -7.42 15.32 -12.66
CA ILE A 65 -8.83 15.70 -12.88
C ILE A 65 -9.80 14.73 -12.21
N SER A 66 -9.54 13.43 -12.32
CA SER A 66 -10.41 12.40 -11.72
C SER A 66 -10.41 12.48 -10.20
N LEU A 67 -9.22 12.65 -9.58
CA LEU A 67 -9.11 12.79 -8.12
C LEU A 67 -9.85 14.03 -7.61
N MET A 68 -9.71 15.17 -8.30
CA MET A 68 -10.45 16.38 -7.95
C MET A 68 -11.96 16.13 -7.94
N SER A 69 -12.48 15.46 -8.98
CA SER A 69 -13.91 15.14 -9.09
C SER A 69 -14.38 14.26 -7.93
N ASP A 70 -13.61 13.21 -7.60
CA ASP A 70 -13.99 12.28 -6.53
C ASP A 70 -13.91 12.94 -5.14
N GLN A 71 -12.87 13.74 -4.88
CA GLN A 71 -12.74 14.50 -3.64
C GLN A 71 -13.87 15.52 -3.47
N VAL A 72 -14.22 16.26 -4.53
CA VAL A 72 -15.32 17.22 -4.50
C VAL A 72 -16.66 16.53 -4.28
N LYS A 73 -16.90 15.38 -4.93
CA LYS A 73 -18.12 14.59 -4.68
C LYS A 73 -18.20 14.12 -3.23
N ALA A 74 -17.10 13.60 -2.69
CA ALA A 74 -17.04 13.14 -1.30
C ALA A 74 -17.28 14.27 -0.29
N LEU A 75 -16.68 15.44 -0.50
CA LEU A 75 -16.89 16.63 0.33
C LEU A 75 -18.34 17.12 0.28
N ASN A 76 -18.92 17.23 -0.91
CA ASN A 76 -20.32 17.65 -1.06
C ASN A 76 -21.29 16.65 -0.40
N GLN A 77 -21.01 15.35 -0.44
CA GLN A 77 -21.78 14.33 0.29
C GLN A 77 -21.61 14.42 1.80
N ALA A 78 -20.47 14.93 2.27
CA ALA A 78 -20.25 15.22 3.69
C ALA A 78 -20.83 16.58 4.15
N GLY A 79 -21.51 17.32 3.25
CA GLY A 79 -22.08 18.62 3.54
C GLY A 79 -21.09 19.79 3.43
N VAL A 80 -19.92 19.57 2.83
CA VAL A 80 -18.90 20.60 2.59
C VAL A 80 -18.99 21.09 1.16
N HIS A 81 -19.35 22.35 0.95
CA HIS A 81 -19.43 22.92 -0.39
C HIS A 81 -18.03 23.06 -1.01
N ALA A 82 -17.75 22.23 -1.99
CA ALA A 82 -16.50 22.21 -2.73
C ALA A 82 -16.74 22.24 -4.25
N ALA A 83 -15.75 22.76 -4.98
CA ALA A 83 -15.76 22.79 -6.45
C ALA A 83 -14.38 22.41 -6.98
N TYR A 84 -14.29 22.17 -8.32
CA TYR A 84 -13.02 22.02 -9.00
C TYR A 84 -12.95 22.90 -10.25
N ILE A 85 -11.73 23.31 -10.63
CA ILE A 85 -11.45 24.11 -11.83
C ILE A 85 -10.28 23.43 -12.58
N ASN A 86 -10.60 22.79 -13.69
CA ASN A 86 -9.63 22.07 -14.52
C ASN A 86 -9.99 22.12 -16.01
N SER A 87 -9.26 21.39 -16.86
CA SER A 87 -9.47 21.38 -18.31
C SER A 87 -10.71 20.64 -18.79
N SER A 88 -11.42 19.91 -17.94
CA SER A 88 -12.66 19.24 -18.32
C SER A 88 -13.88 20.15 -18.32
N LEU A 89 -13.76 21.34 -17.73
CA LEU A 89 -14.83 22.34 -17.67
C LEU A 89 -14.81 23.25 -18.90
N THR A 90 -16.01 23.58 -19.39
CA THR A 90 -16.19 24.65 -20.39
C THR A 90 -15.94 26.03 -19.78
N GLU A 91 -15.61 27.01 -20.61
CA GLU A 91 -15.38 28.39 -20.16
C GLU A 91 -16.58 28.98 -19.36
N ASN A 92 -17.81 28.63 -19.79
CA ASN A 92 -19.01 29.03 -19.05
C ASN A 92 -19.10 28.42 -17.67
N GLN A 93 -18.77 27.13 -17.54
CA GLN A 93 -18.74 26.44 -16.24
C GLN A 93 -17.67 27.04 -15.33
N ILE A 94 -16.47 27.33 -15.86
CA ILE A 94 -15.39 28.00 -15.11
C ILE A 94 -15.87 29.36 -14.62
N ARG A 95 -16.50 30.18 -15.49
CA ARG A 95 -17.03 31.49 -15.11
C ARG A 95 -18.06 31.40 -14.00
N MET A 96 -18.99 30.44 -14.08
CA MET A 96 -19.99 30.22 -13.04
C MET A 96 -19.35 29.76 -11.72
N ALA A 97 -18.40 28.82 -11.77
CA ALA A 97 -17.70 28.34 -10.58
C ALA A 97 -16.95 29.48 -9.88
N LEU A 98 -16.22 30.33 -10.61
CA LEU A 98 -15.53 31.49 -10.06
C LEU A 98 -16.50 32.54 -9.48
N SER A 99 -17.64 32.81 -10.16
CA SER A 99 -18.69 33.68 -9.64
C SER A 99 -19.28 33.18 -8.33
N TYR A 100 -19.54 31.89 -8.20
CA TYR A 100 -20.01 31.29 -6.94
C TYR A 100 -18.93 31.31 -5.86
N ALA A 101 -17.67 31.11 -6.24
CA ALA A 101 -16.54 31.23 -5.32
C ALA A 101 -16.41 32.64 -4.75
N SER A 102 -16.52 33.68 -5.60
CA SER A 102 -16.51 35.09 -5.15
C SER A 102 -17.68 35.45 -4.21
N GLN A 103 -18.79 34.72 -4.29
CA GLN A 103 -19.93 34.83 -3.37
C GLN A 103 -19.74 34.05 -2.07
N GLY A 104 -18.57 33.42 -1.85
CA GLY A 104 -18.30 32.63 -0.65
C GLY A 104 -19.06 31.30 -0.57
N ARG A 105 -19.59 30.79 -1.70
CA ARG A 105 -20.37 29.53 -1.71
C ARG A 105 -19.50 28.28 -1.52
N TYR A 106 -18.20 28.36 -1.81
CA TYR A 106 -17.28 27.22 -1.70
C TYR A 106 -16.27 27.46 -0.59
N LYS A 107 -16.03 26.41 0.18
CA LYS A 107 -15.03 26.38 1.24
C LYS A 107 -13.68 25.87 0.73
N ILE A 108 -13.73 24.90 -0.18
CA ILE A 108 -12.57 24.25 -0.78
C ILE A 108 -12.73 24.26 -2.31
N ILE A 109 -11.69 24.69 -3.02
CA ILE A 109 -11.66 24.69 -4.48
C ILE A 109 -10.40 23.94 -4.94
N TYR A 110 -10.60 22.81 -5.63
CA TYR A 110 -9.51 22.08 -6.29
C TYR A 110 -9.18 22.74 -7.62
N VAL A 111 -7.90 22.96 -7.89
CA VAL A 111 -7.43 23.67 -9.09
C VAL A 111 -6.31 22.88 -9.75
N ALA A 112 -6.41 22.71 -11.06
CA ALA A 112 -5.31 22.19 -11.85
C ALA A 112 -4.18 23.23 -11.98
N PRO A 113 -2.90 22.86 -11.81
CA PRO A 113 -1.80 23.83 -11.77
C PRO A 113 -1.71 24.72 -13.01
N GLU A 114 -2.04 24.21 -14.19
CA GLU A 114 -2.08 24.97 -15.46
C GLU A 114 -3.16 26.07 -15.51
N ARG A 115 -4.09 26.09 -14.56
CA ARG A 115 -5.13 27.12 -14.45
C ARG A 115 -4.70 28.32 -13.61
N LEU A 116 -3.68 28.19 -12.77
CA LEU A 116 -3.25 29.21 -11.82
C LEU A 116 -2.90 30.55 -12.49
N ASN A 117 -2.23 30.49 -13.64
CA ASN A 117 -1.74 31.67 -14.37
C ASN A 117 -2.72 32.19 -15.44
N THR A 118 -3.95 31.61 -15.54
CA THR A 118 -4.93 32.17 -16.45
C THR A 118 -5.44 33.52 -15.95
N PRO A 119 -5.61 34.56 -16.80
CA PRO A 119 -5.96 35.91 -16.37
C PRO A 119 -7.19 35.96 -15.46
N ARG A 120 -8.23 35.21 -15.83
CA ARG A 120 -9.48 35.16 -15.09
C ARG A 120 -9.33 34.52 -13.68
N PHE A 121 -8.50 33.47 -13.58
CA PHE A 121 -8.27 32.84 -12.28
C PHE A 121 -7.41 33.71 -11.39
N LEU A 122 -6.39 34.39 -11.95
CA LEU A 122 -5.57 35.36 -11.22
C LEU A 122 -6.41 36.51 -10.69
N ASP A 123 -7.26 37.09 -11.52
CA ASP A 123 -8.18 38.17 -11.10
C ASP A 123 -9.08 37.71 -9.93
N PHE A 124 -9.66 36.53 -10.03
CA PHE A 124 -10.41 35.95 -8.92
C PHE A 124 -9.54 35.77 -7.68
N ALA A 125 -8.34 35.18 -7.81
CA ALA A 125 -7.48 34.86 -6.67
C ALA A 125 -6.95 36.11 -5.95
N CYS A 126 -6.69 37.19 -6.68
CA CYS A 126 -6.27 38.47 -6.12
C CYS A 126 -7.39 39.18 -5.33
N ASN A 127 -8.65 38.89 -5.65
CA ASN A 127 -9.80 39.53 -5.00
C ASN A 127 -10.48 38.61 -3.93
N ALA A 128 -10.12 37.33 -3.88
CA ALA A 128 -10.68 36.37 -2.94
C ALA A 128 -9.90 36.33 -1.62
N ASP A 129 -10.59 36.06 -0.51
CA ASP A 129 -9.95 35.78 0.79
C ASP A 129 -9.46 34.33 0.83
N ILE A 130 -8.24 34.11 0.32
CA ILE A 130 -7.60 32.79 0.31
C ILE A 130 -6.82 32.63 1.61
N SER A 131 -7.32 31.77 2.50
CA SER A 131 -6.70 31.51 3.79
C SER A 131 -5.59 30.45 3.73
N MET A 132 -5.72 29.46 2.84
CA MET A 132 -4.76 28.38 2.71
C MET A 132 -4.62 27.95 1.24
N LEU A 133 -3.40 27.63 0.84
CA LEU A 133 -3.09 26.96 -0.42
C LEU A 133 -2.44 25.61 -0.11
N THR A 134 -3.10 24.54 -0.52
CA THR A 134 -2.62 23.16 -0.37
C THR A 134 -2.05 22.66 -1.68
N VAL A 135 -0.86 22.07 -1.64
CA VAL A 135 -0.23 21.38 -2.78
C VAL A 135 -0.31 19.90 -2.54
N ASP A 136 -1.25 19.24 -3.21
CA ASP A 136 -1.37 17.78 -3.20
C ASP A 136 -0.40 17.16 -4.21
N GLU A 137 0.08 15.93 -3.92
CA GLU A 137 1.16 15.26 -4.67
C GLU A 137 2.39 16.19 -4.88
N ALA A 138 2.82 16.86 -3.81
CA ALA A 138 3.88 17.89 -3.86
C ALA A 138 5.21 17.39 -4.45
N HIS A 139 5.45 16.06 -4.49
CA HIS A 139 6.61 15.47 -5.16
C HIS A 139 6.68 15.81 -6.67
N CYS A 140 5.55 16.21 -7.28
CA CYS A 140 5.49 16.64 -8.68
C CYS A 140 6.31 17.92 -8.96
N ILE A 141 6.69 18.69 -7.93
CA ILE A 141 7.53 19.91 -8.09
C ILE A 141 9.01 19.57 -8.29
N SER A 142 9.46 18.41 -7.80
CA SER A 142 10.87 18.01 -7.84
C SER A 142 11.20 17.24 -9.11
N GLN A 143 12.27 17.62 -9.81
CA GLN A 143 12.81 16.86 -10.94
C GLN A 143 13.33 15.46 -10.53
N TRP A 144 13.60 15.26 -9.25
CA TRP A 144 14.01 14.00 -8.65
C TRP A 144 12.82 13.19 -8.13
N GLY A 145 11.63 13.81 -8.14
CA GLY A 145 10.37 13.15 -7.83
C GLY A 145 10.01 12.06 -8.84
N GLN A 146 8.96 11.35 -8.53
CA GLN A 146 8.49 10.22 -9.35
C GLN A 146 7.77 10.70 -10.62
N ASP A 147 7.00 11.78 -10.53
CA ASP A 147 6.16 12.34 -11.59
C ASP A 147 6.34 13.86 -11.69
N PHE A 148 7.53 14.28 -12.13
CA PHE A 148 7.84 15.70 -12.29
C PHE A 148 6.88 16.36 -13.30
N ARG A 149 6.27 17.47 -12.89
CA ARG A 149 5.36 18.28 -13.71
C ARG A 149 5.82 19.74 -13.77
N PRO A 150 6.26 20.24 -14.93
CA PRO A 150 6.71 21.62 -15.07
C PRO A 150 5.69 22.66 -14.55
N SER A 151 4.38 22.41 -14.70
CA SER A 151 3.33 23.30 -14.20
C SER A 151 3.32 23.49 -12.68
N TYR A 152 3.91 22.56 -11.91
CA TYR A 152 4.08 22.74 -10.45
C TYR A 152 5.12 23.78 -10.09
N LEU A 153 6.10 24.06 -10.94
CA LEU A 153 7.08 25.13 -10.72
C LEU A 153 6.43 26.52 -10.76
N GLU A 154 5.27 26.65 -11.40
CA GLU A 154 4.52 27.89 -11.49
C GLU A 154 3.80 28.27 -10.19
N ILE A 155 3.65 27.33 -9.24
CA ILE A 155 2.94 27.56 -7.98
C ILE A 155 3.60 28.67 -7.15
N ALA A 156 4.93 28.67 -7.05
CA ALA A 156 5.66 29.69 -6.32
C ALA A 156 5.45 31.09 -6.93
N GLY A 157 5.51 31.18 -8.27
CA GLY A 157 5.21 32.42 -9.00
C GLY A 157 3.77 32.89 -8.83
N PHE A 158 2.82 31.98 -8.70
CA PHE A 158 1.43 32.31 -8.38
C PHE A 158 1.30 32.88 -6.96
N LEU A 159 1.93 32.24 -5.97
CA LEU A 159 1.91 32.70 -4.57
C LEU A 159 2.44 34.14 -4.44
N THR A 160 3.52 34.50 -5.14
CA THR A 160 4.09 35.87 -5.08
C THR A 160 3.17 36.95 -5.67
N ARG A 161 2.18 36.58 -6.49
CA ARG A 161 1.20 37.52 -7.06
C ARG A 161 0.00 37.78 -6.18
N LEU A 162 -0.21 36.95 -5.14
CA LEU A 162 -1.34 37.14 -4.23
C LEU A 162 -1.10 38.34 -3.31
N PRO A 163 -2.09 39.21 -3.08
CA PRO A 163 -1.96 40.39 -2.23
C PRO A 163 -1.73 40.05 -0.76
N ARG A 164 -2.14 38.85 -0.33
CA ARG A 164 -1.92 38.30 0.99
C ARG A 164 -1.37 36.89 0.83
N GLN A 165 -0.31 36.57 1.54
CA GLN A 165 0.24 35.22 1.55
C GLN A 165 -0.69 34.28 2.34
N PRO A 166 -1.23 33.21 1.72
CA PRO A 166 -1.96 32.19 2.44
C PRO A 166 -1.01 31.27 3.20
N ILE A 167 -1.53 30.50 4.15
CA ILE A 167 -0.80 29.37 4.72
C ILE A 167 -0.56 28.34 3.59
N VAL A 168 0.67 27.89 3.42
CA VAL A 168 1.03 26.89 2.40
C VAL A 168 1.15 25.51 3.05
N SER A 169 0.38 24.56 2.57
CA SER A 169 0.45 23.17 3.03
C SER A 169 0.79 22.24 1.87
N ALA A 170 1.81 21.42 2.03
CA ALA A 170 2.29 20.50 0.99
C ALA A 170 2.17 19.05 1.47
N PHE A 171 1.59 18.18 0.64
CA PHE A 171 1.37 16.78 0.97
C PHE A 171 1.85 15.86 -0.14
N THR A 172 2.51 14.76 0.27
CA THR A 172 2.90 13.69 -0.66
C THR A 172 2.90 12.33 0.02
N ALA A 173 2.78 11.27 -0.78
CA ALA A 173 2.88 9.89 -0.28
C ALA A 173 4.33 9.39 -0.23
N THR A 174 5.19 9.91 -1.09
CA THR A 174 6.55 9.44 -1.31
C THR A 174 7.49 10.63 -1.47
N ALA A 175 8.49 10.74 -0.62
CA ALA A 175 9.57 11.70 -0.78
C ALA A 175 10.84 11.17 -0.11
N THR A 176 11.93 11.11 -0.87
CA THR A 176 13.26 10.97 -0.30
C THR A 176 13.69 12.30 0.32
N GLU A 177 14.72 12.34 1.16
CA GLU A 177 15.22 13.60 1.78
C GLU A 177 15.53 14.68 0.73
N ARG A 178 16.03 14.28 -0.44
CA ARG A 178 16.27 15.21 -1.54
C ARG A 178 14.99 15.85 -2.06
N VAL A 179 13.97 15.04 -2.31
CA VAL A 179 12.65 15.51 -2.79
C VAL A 179 11.98 16.40 -1.75
N LYS A 180 12.10 16.06 -0.46
CA LYS A 180 11.62 16.86 0.66
C LYS A 180 12.22 18.26 0.66
N ASN A 181 13.55 18.36 0.54
CA ASN A 181 14.24 19.64 0.47
C ASN A 181 13.84 20.45 -0.77
N ASP A 182 13.71 19.79 -1.93
CA ASP A 182 13.24 20.45 -3.16
C ASP A 182 11.83 21.05 -2.98
N ILE A 183 10.91 20.33 -2.33
CA ILE A 183 9.55 20.82 -2.05
C ILE A 183 9.61 22.09 -1.21
N VAL A 184 10.38 22.08 -0.11
CA VAL A 184 10.50 23.23 0.79
C VAL A 184 11.04 24.45 0.05
N VAL A 185 12.13 24.28 -0.71
CA VAL A 185 12.78 25.35 -1.46
C VAL A 185 11.90 25.86 -2.61
N SER A 186 11.36 24.94 -3.41
CA SER A 186 10.61 25.31 -4.62
C SER A 186 9.24 25.96 -4.32
N LEU A 187 8.59 25.61 -3.20
CA LEU A 187 7.36 26.28 -2.76
C LEU A 187 7.62 27.51 -1.89
N GLY A 188 8.88 27.75 -1.46
CA GLY A 188 9.22 28.83 -0.55
C GLY A 188 8.58 28.70 0.83
N LEU A 189 8.46 27.46 1.35
CA LEU A 189 7.84 27.22 2.66
C LEU A 189 8.67 27.87 3.77
N ASN A 190 8.03 28.64 4.62
CA ASN A 190 8.68 29.36 5.70
C ASN A 190 8.68 28.53 7.00
N ASN A 191 9.82 27.92 7.31
CA ASN A 191 10.01 27.10 8.52
C ASN A 191 8.84 26.15 8.79
N PRO A 192 8.52 25.24 7.83
CA PRO A 192 7.30 24.46 7.89
C PRO A 192 7.32 23.44 9.03
N VAL A 193 6.17 23.23 9.66
CA VAL A 193 5.95 22.05 10.50
C VAL A 193 6.01 20.82 9.58
N THR A 194 7.06 20.03 9.75
CA THR A 194 7.27 18.85 8.89
C THR A 194 6.96 17.58 9.66
N MET A 195 6.07 16.74 9.10
CA MET A 195 5.72 15.45 9.66
C MET A 195 5.93 14.34 8.63
N VAL A 196 6.68 13.33 9.04
CA VAL A 196 6.83 12.06 8.31
C VAL A 196 6.22 10.98 9.18
N THR A 197 5.08 10.41 8.78
CA THR A 197 4.36 9.42 9.60
C THR A 197 4.86 7.98 9.38
N GLY A 198 6.03 7.83 8.72
CA GLY A 198 6.54 6.55 8.28
C GLY A 198 5.89 6.07 6.97
N PHE A 199 6.45 4.99 6.44
CA PHE A 199 5.99 4.41 5.17
C PHE A 199 5.35 3.04 5.38
N ASP A 200 5.17 2.59 6.61
CA ASP A 200 4.62 1.27 6.87
C ASP A 200 3.11 1.20 6.59
N ARG A 201 2.73 0.09 5.97
CA ARG A 201 1.35 -0.31 5.68
C ARG A 201 1.13 -1.71 6.23
N PRO A 202 0.88 -1.86 7.54
CA PRO A 202 0.84 -3.17 8.22
C PRO A 202 -0.26 -4.10 7.71
N ASN A 203 -1.27 -3.56 7.04
CA ASN A 203 -2.35 -4.34 6.44
C ASN A 203 -2.02 -4.92 5.06
N LEU A 204 -0.87 -4.57 4.44
CA LEU A 204 -0.47 -5.10 3.15
C LEU A 204 0.44 -6.34 3.31
N PHE A 205 0.17 -7.38 2.56
CA PHE A 205 1.04 -8.53 2.40
C PHE A 205 1.83 -8.39 1.10
N PHE A 206 3.18 -8.40 1.18
CA PHE A 206 4.04 -8.29 0.00
C PHE A 206 4.56 -9.66 -0.43
N ARG A 207 4.45 -9.94 -1.74
CA ARG A 207 4.93 -11.20 -2.33
C ARG A 207 5.64 -10.95 -3.65
N VAL A 208 6.82 -11.57 -3.83
CA VAL A 208 7.51 -11.65 -5.11
C VAL A 208 7.49 -13.09 -5.59
N VAL A 209 7.01 -13.32 -6.81
CA VAL A 209 6.87 -14.64 -7.42
C VAL A 209 7.68 -14.68 -8.70
N THR A 210 8.76 -15.47 -8.73
CA THR A 210 9.58 -15.62 -9.93
C THR A 210 8.94 -16.61 -10.91
N ARG A 211 8.76 -16.21 -12.17
CA ARG A 211 8.19 -17.04 -13.24
C ARG A 211 9.07 -16.98 -14.50
N LYS A 212 9.22 -18.12 -15.19
CA LYS A 212 10.17 -18.26 -16.31
C LYS A 212 9.60 -17.88 -17.68
N GLY A 213 8.29 -17.72 -17.83
CA GLY A 213 7.68 -17.45 -19.13
C GLY A 213 6.33 -16.77 -19.09
N GLY A 214 5.90 -16.19 -20.22
CA GLY A 214 4.66 -15.42 -20.32
C GLY A 214 3.41 -16.25 -20.03
N SER A 215 3.32 -17.48 -20.55
CA SER A 215 2.17 -18.38 -20.29
C SER A 215 2.06 -18.80 -18.83
N GLN A 216 3.17 -19.02 -18.14
CA GLN A 216 3.14 -19.31 -16.70
C GLN A 216 2.64 -18.10 -15.88
N LYS A 217 3.07 -16.88 -16.24
CA LYS A 217 2.55 -15.66 -15.62
C LYS A 217 1.05 -15.52 -15.86
N ASP A 218 0.58 -15.70 -17.09
CA ASP A 218 -0.82 -15.59 -17.46
C ASP A 218 -1.68 -16.55 -16.63
N ASN A 219 -1.30 -17.83 -16.57
CA ASN A 219 -2.01 -18.85 -15.80
C ASN A 219 -2.01 -18.55 -14.29
N SER A 220 -0.85 -18.13 -13.75
CA SER A 220 -0.74 -17.76 -12.33
C SER A 220 -1.69 -16.61 -11.96
N ILE A 221 -1.80 -15.60 -12.83
CA ILE A 221 -2.70 -14.46 -12.61
C ILE A 221 -4.16 -14.87 -12.74
N ILE A 222 -4.51 -15.64 -13.77
CA ILE A 222 -5.88 -16.12 -13.96
C ILE A 222 -6.32 -16.95 -12.75
N ASN A 223 -5.49 -17.88 -12.29
CA ASN A 223 -5.77 -18.70 -11.12
C ASN A 223 -5.89 -17.87 -9.85
N TYR A 224 -5.01 -16.86 -9.68
CA TYR A 224 -5.09 -15.95 -8.55
C TYR A 224 -6.42 -15.20 -8.54
N VAL A 225 -6.82 -14.60 -9.68
CA VAL A 225 -8.08 -13.84 -9.80
C VAL A 225 -9.29 -14.73 -9.57
N LYS A 226 -9.29 -15.96 -10.09
CA LYS A 226 -10.37 -16.96 -9.83
C LYS A 226 -10.53 -17.29 -8.36
N LYS A 227 -9.42 -17.40 -7.61
CA LYS A 227 -9.46 -17.61 -6.15
C LYS A 227 -10.02 -16.41 -5.38
N HIS A 228 -9.96 -15.21 -5.97
CA HIS A 228 -10.41 -13.94 -5.40
C HIS A 228 -11.61 -13.38 -6.16
N GLU A 229 -12.51 -14.23 -6.65
CA GLU A 229 -13.62 -13.86 -7.54
C GLU A 229 -14.57 -12.80 -6.96
N ASP A 230 -14.67 -12.71 -5.62
CA ASP A 230 -15.51 -11.74 -4.90
C ASP A 230 -14.78 -10.45 -4.53
N GLU A 231 -13.51 -10.31 -4.90
CA GLU A 231 -12.64 -9.21 -4.50
C GLU A 231 -12.33 -8.28 -5.67
N SER A 232 -12.23 -6.98 -5.38
CA SER A 232 -11.76 -6.00 -6.37
C SER A 232 -10.24 -5.97 -6.41
N GLY A 233 -9.66 -5.98 -7.62
CA GLY A 233 -8.22 -5.96 -7.80
C GLY A 233 -7.74 -5.17 -9.01
N ILE A 234 -6.46 -4.80 -8.99
CA ILE A 234 -5.79 -4.09 -10.08
C ILE A 234 -4.60 -4.92 -10.54
N ILE A 235 -4.42 -5.03 -11.86
CA ILE A 235 -3.29 -5.72 -12.47
C ILE A 235 -2.48 -4.73 -13.30
N TYR A 236 -1.25 -4.44 -12.89
CA TYR A 236 -0.36 -3.53 -13.59
C TYR A 236 0.53 -4.24 -14.60
N CYS A 237 0.56 -3.74 -15.83
CA CYS A 237 1.39 -4.22 -16.92
C CYS A 237 2.29 -3.10 -17.45
N ALA A 238 3.54 -3.44 -17.85
CA ALA A 238 4.48 -2.46 -18.40
C ALA A 238 4.10 -1.96 -19.81
N THR A 239 3.33 -2.72 -20.58
CA THR A 239 2.99 -2.40 -21.97
C THR A 239 1.51 -2.50 -22.26
N LYS A 240 1.03 -1.66 -23.22
CA LYS A 240 -0.35 -1.71 -23.73
C LYS A 240 -0.72 -3.11 -24.25
N LYS A 241 0.21 -3.77 -24.96
CA LYS A 241 0.03 -5.11 -25.51
C LYS A 241 -0.26 -6.16 -24.42
N ASN A 242 0.42 -6.07 -23.28
CA ASN A 242 0.18 -6.99 -22.16
C ASN A 242 -1.18 -6.70 -21.49
N VAL A 243 -1.59 -5.43 -21.41
CA VAL A 243 -2.91 -5.05 -20.92
C VAL A 243 -4.01 -5.67 -21.78
N ASP A 244 -3.94 -5.45 -23.12
CA ASP A 244 -4.95 -5.97 -24.04
C ASP A 244 -5.00 -7.50 -24.04
N LYS A 245 -3.83 -8.15 -24.03
CA LYS A 245 -3.72 -9.62 -23.96
C LYS A 245 -4.41 -10.16 -22.72
N LEU A 246 -4.04 -9.62 -21.55
CA LEU A 246 -4.53 -10.13 -20.26
C LEU A 246 -6.02 -9.84 -20.08
N TYR A 247 -6.48 -8.68 -20.52
CA TYR A 247 -7.89 -8.31 -20.58
C TYR A 247 -8.70 -9.34 -21.39
N THR A 248 -8.24 -9.71 -22.58
CA THR A 248 -8.88 -10.73 -23.41
C THR A 248 -8.92 -12.08 -22.71
N LEU A 249 -7.78 -12.55 -22.19
CA LEU A 249 -7.69 -13.84 -21.50
C LEU A 249 -8.61 -13.92 -20.27
N LEU A 250 -8.72 -12.86 -19.46
CA LEU A 250 -9.60 -12.84 -18.29
C LEU A 250 -11.08 -12.93 -18.69
N ASN A 251 -11.49 -12.15 -19.70
CA ASN A 251 -12.89 -12.18 -20.18
C ASN A 251 -13.25 -13.52 -20.85
N GLU A 252 -12.33 -14.15 -21.59
CA GLU A 252 -12.50 -15.51 -22.14
C GLU A 252 -12.71 -16.56 -21.04
N GLN A 253 -12.16 -16.32 -19.84
CA GLN A 253 -12.36 -17.16 -18.66
C GLN A 253 -13.60 -16.79 -17.81
N GLY A 254 -14.47 -15.91 -18.33
CA GLY A 254 -15.69 -15.46 -17.65
C GLY A 254 -15.45 -14.46 -16.51
N ILE A 255 -14.26 -13.91 -16.39
CA ILE A 255 -13.92 -12.92 -15.36
C ILE A 255 -14.24 -11.52 -15.89
N SER A 256 -15.15 -10.79 -15.22
CA SER A 256 -15.50 -9.42 -15.57
C SER A 256 -14.32 -8.47 -15.31
N ALA A 257 -13.56 -8.17 -16.35
CA ALA A 257 -12.40 -7.29 -16.31
C ALA A 257 -12.58 -6.06 -17.22
N GLY A 258 -11.96 -4.95 -16.81
CA GLY A 258 -11.78 -3.75 -17.65
C GLY A 258 -10.32 -3.53 -17.99
N ARG A 259 -10.05 -2.66 -18.97
CA ARG A 259 -8.68 -2.29 -19.37
C ARG A 259 -8.46 -0.78 -19.35
N TYR A 260 -7.22 -0.36 -19.06
CA TYR A 260 -6.89 1.05 -19.03
C TYR A 260 -5.44 1.32 -19.47
N HIS A 261 -5.26 2.05 -20.57
CA HIS A 261 -3.96 2.53 -21.04
C HIS A 261 -4.11 3.73 -21.98
N ALA A 262 -3.03 4.47 -22.21
CA ALA A 262 -3.04 5.71 -23.01
C ALA A 262 -3.39 5.52 -24.49
N GLY A 263 -3.50 4.28 -25.00
CA GLY A 263 -3.92 3.98 -26.36
C GLY A 263 -5.43 3.90 -26.56
N LEU A 264 -6.21 3.88 -25.47
CA LEU A 264 -7.68 3.86 -25.53
C LEU A 264 -8.24 5.26 -25.73
N SER A 265 -9.46 5.35 -26.27
CA SER A 265 -10.20 6.62 -26.35
C SER A 265 -10.49 7.18 -24.95
N ASN A 266 -10.73 8.49 -24.86
CA ASN A 266 -11.09 9.12 -23.59
C ASN A 266 -12.38 8.54 -23.01
N ASP A 267 -13.36 8.25 -23.87
CA ASP A 267 -14.66 7.72 -23.45
C ASP A 267 -14.53 6.28 -22.93
N GLU A 268 -13.73 5.43 -23.60
CA GLU A 268 -13.47 4.08 -23.12
C GLU A 268 -12.71 4.07 -21.80
N ARG A 269 -11.69 4.93 -21.65
CA ARG A 269 -10.98 5.09 -20.37
C ARG A 269 -11.91 5.51 -19.25
N LYS A 270 -12.73 6.53 -19.50
CA LYS A 270 -13.71 7.04 -18.55
C LYS A 270 -14.72 5.97 -18.15
N LYS A 271 -15.28 5.26 -19.13
CA LYS A 271 -16.24 4.18 -18.92
C LYS A 271 -15.64 3.06 -18.05
N ASN A 272 -14.46 2.54 -18.43
CA ASN A 272 -13.81 1.45 -17.68
C ASN A 272 -13.44 1.88 -16.27
N GLN A 273 -12.98 3.12 -16.09
CA GLN A 273 -12.69 3.67 -14.75
C GLN A 273 -13.97 3.79 -13.91
N GLU A 274 -15.06 4.29 -14.49
CA GLU A 274 -16.35 4.36 -13.80
C GLU A 274 -16.86 2.97 -13.46
N ASP A 275 -16.84 2.02 -14.39
CA ASP A 275 -17.30 0.65 -14.17
C ASP A 275 -16.51 -0.04 -13.04
N PHE A 276 -15.19 0.19 -12.94
CA PHE A 276 -14.38 -0.29 -11.83
C PHE A 276 -14.70 0.43 -10.52
N THR A 277 -14.88 1.73 -10.57
CA THR A 277 -15.17 2.57 -9.39
C THR A 277 -16.53 2.23 -8.79
N TYR A 278 -17.51 1.92 -9.63
CA TYR A 278 -18.89 1.56 -9.23
C TYR A 278 -19.11 0.06 -9.00
N ASP A 279 -18.03 -0.74 -8.89
CA ASP A 279 -18.09 -2.20 -8.69
C ASP A 279 -18.82 -2.99 -9.80
N ARG A 280 -19.01 -2.42 -11.00
CA ARG A 280 -19.60 -3.11 -12.16
C ARG A 280 -18.62 -4.12 -12.76
N ILE A 281 -17.34 -3.81 -12.70
CA ILE A 281 -16.22 -4.72 -12.99
C ILE A 281 -15.35 -4.83 -11.75
N ARG A 282 -14.78 -6.01 -11.51
CA ARG A 282 -13.99 -6.29 -10.30
C ARG A 282 -12.50 -6.21 -10.53
N VAL A 283 -12.05 -6.42 -11.75
CA VAL A 283 -10.63 -6.45 -12.11
C VAL A 283 -10.32 -5.36 -13.12
N MET A 284 -9.33 -4.54 -12.83
CA MET A 284 -8.80 -3.57 -13.78
C MET A 284 -7.41 -3.99 -14.23
N VAL A 285 -7.23 -4.22 -15.52
CA VAL A 285 -5.92 -4.47 -16.13
C VAL A 285 -5.39 -3.17 -16.75
N ALA A 286 -4.24 -2.68 -16.31
CA ALA A 286 -3.82 -1.35 -16.67
C ALA A 286 -2.31 -1.16 -16.81
N THR A 287 -1.89 -0.10 -17.51
CA THR A 287 -0.55 0.46 -17.36
C THR A 287 -0.52 1.44 -16.19
N ASN A 288 0.67 1.97 -15.86
CA ASN A 288 0.84 3.05 -14.86
C ASN A 288 -0.03 4.31 -15.14
N ALA A 289 -0.59 4.45 -16.36
CA ALA A 289 -1.57 5.51 -16.66
C ALA A 289 -2.86 5.40 -15.83
N PHE A 290 -3.21 4.19 -15.37
CA PHE A 290 -4.29 3.94 -14.42
C PHE A 290 -3.72 3.96 -13.01
N GLY A 291 -3.59 5.10 -12.46
CA GLY A 291 -2.93 5.11 -11.17
C GLY A 291 -3.26 6.34 -10.39
N MET A 292 -2.79 7.45 -10.85
CA MET A 292 -3.04 8.70 -10.18
C MET A 292 -4.53 9.04 -10.30
N GLY A 293 -5.20 9.30 -9.16
CA GLY A 293 -6.61 9.71 -9.12
C GLY A 293 -7.64 8.61 -8.86
N ILE A 294 -7.24 7.40 -8.51
CA ILE A 294 -8.17 6.36 -8.09
C ILE A 294 -8.16 6.29 -6.57
N ASP A 295 -9.30 6.56 -5.97
CA ASP A 295 -9.52 6.54 -4.53
C ASP A 295 -10.48 5.42 -4.07
N LYS A 296 -10.54 4.32 -4.85
CA LYS A 296 -11.31 3.13 -4.48
C LYS A 296 -10.70 2.48 -3.25
N SER A 297 -11.41 2.48 -2.13
CA SER A 297 -10.89 2.05 -0.83
C SER A 297 -10.84 0.53 -0.66
N ASN A 298 -11.72 -0.21 -1.34
CA ASN A 298 -11.93 -1.65 -1.18
C ASN A 298 -11.17 -2.52 -2.20
N VAL A 299 -10.02 -2.08 -2.68
CA VAL A 299 -9.12 -2.91 -3.52
C VAL A 299 -8.42 -3.92 -2.61
N ARG A 300 -8.65 -5.23 -2.84
CA ARG A 300 -8.11 -6.29 -1.99
C ARG A 300 -6.78 -6.85 -2.49
N TYR A 301 -6.47 -6.68 -3.77
CA TYR A 301 -5.16 -7.07 -4.29
C TYR A 301 -4.66 -6.15 -5.39
N VAL A 302 -3.35 -6.01 -5.45
CA VAL A 302 -2.64 -5.38 -6.56
C VAL A 302 -1.62 -6.38 -7.10
N LEU A 303 -1.76 -6.75 -8.37
CA LEU A 303 -0.85 -7.65 -9.05
C LEU A 303 0.02 -6.86 -10.03
N HIS A 304 1.32 -7.10 -10.02
CA HIS A 304 2.23 -6.58 -11.02
C HIS A 304 2.61 -7.71 -11.99
N TYR A 305 2.07 -7.65 -13.20
CA TYR A 305 2.44 -8.59 -14.29
C TYR A 305 3.90 -8.44 -14.70
N ASN A 306 4.41 -7.21 -14.70
CA ASN A 306 5.80 -6.88 -14.93
C ASN A 306 6.37 -6.08 -13.75
N MET A 307 7.67 -6.21 -13.53
CA MET A 307 8.39 -5.39 -12.56
C MET A 307 8.29 -3.89 -12.93
N PRO A 308 7.87 -3.00 -12.01
CA PRO A 308 7.89 -1.55 -12.20
C PRO A 308 9.30 -0.99 -12.42
N GLN A 309 9.40 0.27 -12.90
CA GLN A 309 10.68 0.92 -13.18
C GLN A 309 11.44 1.34 -11.92
N SER A 310 10.74 1.53 -10.79
CA SER A 310 11.34 1.91 -9.52
C SER A 310 10.51 1.45 -8.32
N LEU A 311 11.10 1.48 -7.12
CA LEU A 311 10.42 1.18 -5.87
C LEU A 311 9.33 2.20 -5.54
N GLU A 312 9.50 3.47 -5.93
CA GLU A 312 8.50 4.51 -5.71
C GLU A 312 7.23 4.22 -6.53
N TYR A 313 7.36 3.82 -7.81
CA TYR A 313 6.23 3.39 -8.63
C TYR A 313 5.56 2.15 -8.03
N TYR A 314 6.36 1.14 -7.66
CA TYR A 314 5.85 -0.07 -7.03
C TYR A 314 5.06 0.25 -5.75
N TYR A 315 5.64 1.04 -4.85
CA TYR A 315 5.01 1.39 -3.58
C TYR A 315 3.72 2.20 -3.77
N GLN A 316 3.70 3.13 -4.71
CA GLN A 316 2.51 3.93 -5.03
C GLN A 316 1.39 3.07 -5.64
N GLU A 317 1.73 2.13 -6.54
CA GLU A 317 0.80 1.22 -7.18
C GLU A 317 0.28 0.17 -6.18
N ALA A 318 1.16 -0.48 -5.43
CA ALA A 318 0.83 -1.42 -4.36
C ALA A 318 0.00 -0.76 -3.25
N GLY A 319 0.31 0.50 -2.91
CA GLY A 319 -0.41 1.30 -1.90
C GLY A 319 -1.87 1.60 -2.23
N ARG A 320 -2.36 1.24 -3.43
CA ARG A 320 -3.79 1.32 -3.78
C ARG A 320 -4.61 0.23 -3.12
N ALA A 321 -3.97 -0.88 -2.75
CA ALA A 321 -4.60 -1.95 -2.00
C ALA A 321 -4.89 -1.52 -0.55
N GLY A 322 -6.01 -1.96 -0.01
CA GLY A 322 -6.35 -1.83 1.41
C GLY A 322 -6.36 -0.41 1.96
N ARG A 323 -6.83 0.60 1.22
CA ARG A 323 -6.89 1.99 1.71
C ARG A 323 -7.84 2.18 2.89
N ASP A 324 -8.81 1.30 3.04
CA ASP A 324 -9.74 1.24 4.17
C ASP A 324 -9.10 0.65 5.44
N GLY A 325 -7.84 0.18 5.36
CA GLY A 325 -7.11 -0.45 6.47
C GLY A 325 -7.36 -1.96 6.58
N GLU A 326 -8.22 -2.53 5.73
CA GLU A 326 -8.44 -3.97 5.66
C GLU A 326 -7.25 -4.68 4.98
N GLU A 327 -7.05 -5.97 5.30
CA GLU A 327 -5.97 -6.77 4.71
C GLU A 327 -6.05 -6.82 3.19
N ALA A 328 -4.90 -6.69 2.55
CA ALA A 328 -4.79 -6.73 1.10
C ALA A 328 -3.44 -7.31 0.66
N GLU A 329 -3.39 -7.91 -0.54
CA GLU A 329 -2.19 -8.53 -1.08
C GLU A 329 -1.58 -7.74 -2.23
N CYS A 330 -0.24 -7.63 -2.22
CA CYS A 330 0.56 -7.03 -3.29
C CYS A 330 1.50 -8.09 -3.86
N VAL A 331 1.18 -8.62 -5.03
CA VAL A 331 1.94 -9.73 -5.66
C VAL A 331 2.66 -9.23 -6.91
N LEU A 332 3.97 -9.38 -6.93
CA LEU A 332 4.79 -9.04 -8.09
C LEU A 332 5.27 -10.31 -8.78
N PHE A 333 4.87 -10.51 -10.03
CA PHE A 333 5.32 -11.61 -10.89
C PHE A 333 6.59 -11.20 -11.64
N PHE A 334 7.73 -11.50 -11.06
CA PHE A 334 9.03 -11.12 -11.60
C PHE A 334 9.54 -12.11 -12.65
N SER A 335 10.17 -11.58 -13.70
CA SER A 335 10.98 -12.36 -14.64
C SER A 335 12.19 -11.55 -15.09
N LYS A 336 13.27 -12.23 -15.50
CA LYS A 336 14.47 -11.54 -16.02
C LYS A 336 14.19 -10.74 -17.30
N GLN A 337 13.14 -11.07 -18.05
CA GLN A 337 12.70 -10.30 -19.22
C GLN A 337 12.21 -8.90 -18.82
N ASP A 338 11.65 -8.73 -17.62
CA ASP A 338 11.19 -7.43 -17.14
C ASP A 338 12.34 -6.42 -17.02
N ILE A 339 13.54 -6.89 -16.66
CA ILE A 339 14.76 -6.06 -16.61
C ILE A 339 15.08 -5.52 -17.99
N MET A 340 15.03 -6.38 -19.04
CA MET A 340 15.31 -5.98 -20.40
C MET A 340 14.27 -4.97 -20.93
N ILE A 341 12.99 -5.21 -20.64
CA ILE A 341 11.89 -4.29 -21.01
C ILE A 341 12.11 -2.91 -20.38
N ASN A 342 12.41 -2.86 -19.09
CA ASN A 342 12.63 -1.60 -18.38
C ASN A 342 13.89 -0.86 -18.86
N LYS A 343 14.99 -1.56 -19.10
CA LYS A 343 16.20 -0.97 -19.70
C LYS A 343 15.92 -0.38 -21.08
N PHE A 344 15.16 -1.07 -21.93
CA PHE A 344 14.77 -0.58 -23.25
C PHE A 344 13.88 0.67 -23.17
N ILE A 345 12.92 0.69 -22.24
CA ILE A 345 12.07 1.88 -22.01
C ILE A 345 12.91 3.09 -21.58
N LEU A 346 13.89 2.90 -20.68
CA LEU A 346 14.77 3.98 -20.22
C LEU A 346 15.70 4.48 -21.33
N GLN A 347 16.25 3.60 -22.15
CA GLN A 347 17.08 3.96 -23.31
C GLN A 347 16.31 4.82 -24.32
N ASN A 348 15.07 4.45 -24.62
CA ASN A 348 14.22 5.22 -25.54
C ASN A 348 13.84 6.60 -24.99
N LYS A 349 13.70 6.74 -23.68
CA LYS A 349 13.50 8.06 -23.03
C LYS A 349 14.75 8.94 -23.14
N ALA A 350 15.93 8.36 -22.96
CA ALA A 350 17.20 9.08 -23.05
C ALA A 350 17.53 9.58 -24.47
N SER A 351 17.08 8.84 -25.50
CA SER A 351 17.32 9.19 -26.91
C SER A 351 16.49 10.39 -27.41
N SER A 352 15.54 10.87 -26.64
CA SER A 352 14.64 11.99 -26.98
C SER A 352 14.99 13.32 -26.34
N GLY A 353 16.08 13.40 -25.55
CA GLY A 353 16.53 14.59 -24.81
C GLY A 353 17.95 15.03 -25.18
N ASP A 354 18.16 16.32 -25.41
CA ASP A 354 19.47 16.94 -25.69
C ASP A 354 19.96 17.76 -24.48
N GLY A 355 20.91 17.24 -23.70
CA GLY A 355 21.66 18.06 -22.73
C GLY A 355 22.24 17.34 -21.50
N ALA A 356 23.13 18.04 -20.76
CA ALA A 356 23.79 17.53 -19.56
C ALA A 356 22.83 17.18 -18.40
N SER A 357 21.68 17.86 -18.32
CA SER A 357 20.62 17.55 -17.35
C SER A 357 19.99 16.17 -17.59
N ASP A 358 19.94 15.70 -18.84
CA ASP A 358 19.38 14.41 -19.21
C ASP A 358 20.31 13.24 -18.87
N MET A 359 21.63 13.44 -18.90
CA MET A 359 22.59 12.43 -18.43
C MET A 359 22.44 12.13 -16.94
N GLN A 360 22.27 13.17 -16.12
CA GLN A 360 22.10 13.02 -14.67
C GLN A 360 20.76 12.36 -14.33
N LYS A 361 19.71 12.70 -15.07
CA LYS A 361 18.38 12.08 -14.97
C LYS A 361 18.42 10.60 -15.35
N THR A 362 19.08 10.26 -16.45
CA THR A 362 19.26 8.87 -16.91
C THR A 362 20.04 8.03 -15.88
N ALA A 363 21.11 8.57 -15.29
CA ALA A 363 21.87 7.88 -14.26
C ALA A 363 21.03 7.63 -12.99
N ASN A 364 20.17 8.58 -12.61
CA ASN A 364 19.25 8.43 -11.49
C ASN A 364 18.19 7.35 -11.77
N ASP A 365 17.60 7.37 -12.96
CA ASP A 365 16.59 6.37 -13.35
C ASP A 365 17.20 4.96 -13.40
N GLN A 366 18.46 4.82 -13.84
CA GLN A 366 19.19 3.55 -13.80
C GLN A 366 19.42 3.07 -12.35
N ARG A 367 19.78 3.99 -11.42
CA ARG A 367 19.95 3.65 -9.99
C ARG A 367 18.62 3.19 -9.38
N LYS A 368 17.52 3.88 -9.66
CA LYS A 368 16.18 3.50 -9.20
C LYS A 368 15.77 2.12 -9.74
N LEU A 369 16.03 1.85 -11.03
CA LEU A 369 15.79 0.54 -11.61
C LEU A 369 16.62 -0.56 -10.93
N GLN A 370 17.90 -0.28 -10.62
CA GLN A 370 18.74 -1.26 -9.92
C GLN A 370 18.21 -1.58 -8.51
N GLN A 371 17.70 -0.59 -7.78
CA GLN A 371 17.07 -0.82 -6.47
C GLN A 371 15.80 -1.69 -6.59
N MET A 372 15.01 -1.49 -7.65
CA MET A 372 13.85 -2.34 -7.90
C MET A 372 14.23 -3.79 -8.25
N ILE A 373 15.32 -3.98 -9.00
CA ILE A 373 15.86 -5.31 -9.28
C ILE A 373 16.33 -5.98 -7.98
N ASN A 374 17.06 -5.25 -7.14
CA ASN A 374 17.53 -5.75 -5.85
C ASN A 374 16.35 -6.17 -4.94
N TYR A 375 15.26 -5.41 -4.95
CA TYR A 375 14.02 -5.77 -4.25
C TYR A 375 13.42 -7.09 -4.75
N CYS A 376 13.41 -7.30 -6.07
CA CYS A 376 12.88 -8.54 -6.66
C CYS A 376 13.75 -9.77 -6.39
N GLU A 377 15.03 -9.58 -6.15
CA GLU A 377 16.02 -10.65 -5.99
C GLU A 377 16.47 -10.84 -4.53
N THR A 378 15.98 -10.03 -3.59
CA THR A 378 16.39 -10.09 -2.18
C THR A 378 15.81 -11.30 -1.46
N ASP A 379 16.62 -11.89 -0.57
CA ASP A 379 16.18 -12.89 0.41
C ASP A 379 15.76 -12.25 1.76
N LYS A 380 15.97 -10.93 1.92
CA LYS A 380 15.60 -10.17 3.12
C LYS A 380 14.10 -9.90 3.16
N CYS A 381 13.62 -9.44 4.30
CA CYS A 381 12.23 -8.99 4.45
C CYS A 381 11.86 -7.95 3.38
N LEU A 382 10.83 -8.24 2.57
CA LEU A 382 10.40 -7.32 1.51
C LEU A 382 9.88 -5.99 2.05
N ARG A 383 9.21 -6.02 3.19
CA ARG A 383 8.70 -4.81 3.87
C ARG A 383 9.86 -3.95 4.38
N GLU A 384 10.82 -4.54 5.07
CA GLU A 384 12.02 -3.83 5.54
C GLU A 384 12.79 -3.18 4.39
N PHE A 385 12.92 -3.88 3.26
CA PHE A 385 13.58 -3.33 2.08
C PHE A 385 12.89 -2.04 1.58
N ILE A 386 11.55 -2.04 1.52
CA ILE A 386 10.77 -0.85 1.13
C ILE A 386 10.96 0.27 2.16
N LEU A 387 10.81 -0.03 3.45
CA LEU A 387 10.91 0.96 4.52
C LEU A 387 12.30 1.60 4.56
N SER A 388 13.36 0.80 4.50
CA SER A 388 14.75 1.27 4.45
C SER A 388 15.03 2.15 3.22
N TYR A 389 14.45 1.83 2.06
CA TYR A 389 14.59 2.65 0.86
C TYR A 389 14.04 4.07 1.05
N PHE A 390 12.97 4.23 1.81
CA PHE A 390 12.37 5.54 2.13
C PHE A 390 12.97 6.20 3.38
N GLY A 391 14.00 5.58 4.01
CA GLY A 391 14.67 6.13 5.19
C GLY A 391 14.01 5.79 6.52
N ASP A 392 13.08 4.83 6.53
CA ASP A 392 12.49 4.29 7.75
C ASP A 392 13.36 3.14 8.29
N THR A 393 13.77 3.25 9.57
CA THR A 393 14.78 2.36 10.17
C THR A 393 14.20 1.22 11.00
N THR A 394 12.95 0.89 10.83
CA THR A 394 12.30 -0.17 11.60
C THR A 394 12.87 -1.55 11.20
N PRO A 395 13.66 -2.22 12.06
CA PRO A 395 14.16 -3.55 11.76
C PRO A 395 12.99 -4.53 11.84
N CYS A 396 12.78 -5.36 10.82
CA CYS A 396 11.70 -6.32 10.93
C CYS A 396 11.87 -7.67 10.25
N ILE A 397 11.51 -8.67 11.00
CA ILE A 397 10.81 -9.84 10.48
C ILE A 397 9.33 -9.47 10.54
N CYS A 398 8.75 -9.03 9.42
CA CYS A 398 7.40 -8.46 9.43
C CYS A 398 6.27 -9.51 9.54
N ASN A 399 6.57 -10.80 9.37
CA ASN A 399 5.60 -11.91 9.28
C ASN A 399 4.43 -11.68 8.28
N LYS A 400 4.55 -10.67 7.41
CA LYS A 400 3.57 -10.27 6.38
C LYS A 400 4.22 -10.04 5.01
N CYS A 401 5.24 -10.85 4.66
CA CYS A 401 5.77 -10.91 3.31
C CYS A 401 6.25 -12.33 2.99
N SER A 402 6.38 -12.65 1.70
CA SER A 402 6.78 -13.99 1.24
C SER A 402 8.17 -14.44 1.70
N ASN A 403 9.04 -13.51 2.07
CA ASN A 403 10.37 -13.85 2.55
C ASN A 403 10.42 -14.10 4.07
N CYS A 404 9.42 -13.63 4.81
CA CYS A 404 9.30 -13.86 6.26
C CYS A 404 8.43 -15.06 6.62
N VAL A 405 7.47 -15.42 5.74
CA VAL A 405 6.56 -16.55 5.96
C VAL A 405 6.61 -17.48 4.76
N VAL A 406 6.56 -18.78 5.01
CA VAL A 406 6.47 -19.76 3.93
C VAL A 406 5.08 -19.64 3.30
N VAL A 407 5.03 -19.12 2.07
CA VAL A 407 3.84 -19.17 1.24
C VAL A 407 3.96 -20.45 0.42
N GLU A 408 3.06 -21.39 0.62
CA GLU A 408 3.00 -22.58 -0.24
C GLU A 408 2.80 -22.10 -1.68
N ASP A 409 3.78 -22.32 -2.54
CA ASP A 409 3.61 -22.18 -3.98
C ASP A 409 2.68 -23.31 -4.40
N GLU A 410 1.42 -23.02 -4.61
CA GLU A 410 0.46 -23.94 -5.18
C GLU A 410 0.82 -24.12 -6.67
N GLU A 411 1.79 -24.99 -6.93
CA GLU A 411 2.03 -25.52 -8.26
C GLU A 411 0.85 -26.45 -8.61
N GLU A 412 0.12 -26.08 -9.68
CA GLU A 412 -0.77 -26.93 -10.50
C GLU A 412 -1.70 -27.91 -9.76
N GLU A 413 -2.37 -27.52 -8.68
CA GLU A 413 -3.51 -28.31 -8.23
C GLU A 413 -4.78 -27.90 -9.00
N THR A 414 -5.30 -28.86 -9.74
CA THR A 414 -6.64 -28.86 -10.33
C THR A 414 -7.68 -28.43 -9.30
N TYR A 415 -8.42 -27.42 -9.68
CA TYR A 415 -9.48 -26.76 -8.92
C TYR A 415 -10.37 -27.76 -8.17
N VAL A 416 -10.26 -27.83 -6.85
CA VAL A 416 -11.22 -28.52 -5.97
C VAL A 416 -11.95 -27.48 -5.13
N GLU A 417 -13.27 -27.50 -5.18
CA GLU A 417 -14.23 -26.51 -4.64
C GLU A 417 -14.14 -26.21 -3.12
N THR A 418 -13.22 -26.82 -2.40
CA THR A 418 -13.14 -26.71 -0.92
C THR A 418 -12.51 -25.41 -0.40
N GLY A 419 -11.93 -24.59 -1.26
CA GLY A 419 -11.28 -23.31 -0.89
C GLY A 419 -12.23 -22.15 -0.59
N LYS A 420 -13.46 -22.18 -1.11
CA LYS A 420 -14.43 -21.06 -1.03
C LYS A 420 -14.87 -20.70 0.40
N LYS A 421 -14.99 -21.67 1.29
CA LYS A 421 -15.47 -21.44 2.68
C LYS A 421 -14.42 -20.82 3.61
N ARG A 422 -13.12 -21.09 3.41
CA ARG A 422 -12.07 -20.62 4.32
C ARG A 422 -11.68 -19.15 4.13
N LYS A 423 -11.74 -18.60 2.91
CA LYS A 423 -11.33 -17.20 2.63
C LYS A 423 -12.45 -16.19 2.92
N LYS A 424 -13.72 -16.54 2.71
CA LYS A 424 -14.86 -15.69 3.13
C LYS A 424 -14.87 -15.45 4.65
N ALA A 425 -14.39 -16.43 5.42
CA ALA A 425 -14.24 -16.33 6.87
C ALA A 425 -13.10 -15.38 7.30
N ALA A 426 -12.02 -15.25 6.51
CA ALA A 426 -10.90 -14.36 6.84
C ALA A 426 -11.19 -12.88 6.51
N GLN A 427 -11.92 -12.61 5.42
CA GLN A 427 -12.35 -11.25 5.04
C GLN A 427 -13.34 -10.63 6.02
N LEU A 428 -14.14 -11.46 6.66
CA LEU A 428 -15.17 -11.08 7.64
C LEU A 428 -14.72 -11.50 9.05
N ALA A 429 -13.41 -11.58 9.29
CA ALA A 429 -12.84 -11.89 10.59
C ALA A 429 -13.46 -10.98 11.67
N GLY A 430 -14.06 -11.61 12.68
CA GLY A 430 -14.78 -10.92 13.75
C GLY A 430 -16.30 -10.92 13.61
N LEU A 431 -16.86 -11.40 12.47
CA LEU A 431 -18.31 -11.59 12.30
C LEU A 431 -18.66 -13.09 12.32
N ASN A 432 -19.72 -13.43 13.03
CA ASN A 432 -20.32 -14.77 12.94
C ASN A 432 -21.14 -14.94 11.64
N GLU A 433 -21.74 -16.08 11.38
CA GLU A 433 -22.52 -16.35 10.17
C GLU A 433 -23.68 -15.35 9.96
N LEU A 434 -24.34 -14.93 11.03
CA LEU A 434 -25.40 -13.92 10.97
C LEU A 434 -24.84 -12.53 10.67
N GLY A 435 -23.68 -12.17 11.24
CA GLY A 435 -22.97 -10.94 10.91
C GLY A 435 -22.53 -10.86 9.45
N VAL A 436 -22.13 -11.99 8.87
CA VAL A 436 -21.81 -12.11 7.43
C VAL A 436 -23.05 -11.87 6.58
N ALA A 437 -24.18 -12.48 6.93
CA ALA A 437 -25.44 -12.29 6.20
C ALA A 437 -25.94 -10.83 6.28
N LEU A 438 -25.82 -10.20 7.45
CA LEU A 438 -26.15 -8.77 7.62
C LEU A 438 -25.20 -7.88 6.81
N PHE A 439 -23.91 -8.19 6.78
CA PHE A 439 -22.92 -7.43 6.00
C PHE A 439 -23.28 -7.43 4.51
N GLU A 440 -23.63 -8.59 3.94
CA GLU A 440 -24.03 -8.68 2.53
C GLU A 440 -25.35 -7.91 2.26
N LYS A 441 -26.31 -7.96 3.18
CA LYS A 441 -27.54 -7.16 3.08
C LYS A 441 -27.26 -5.65 3.09
N LEU A 442 -26.42 -5.18 4.02
CA LEU A 442 -26.01 -3.77 4.09
C LEU A 442 -25.19 -3.34 2.87
N ARG A 443 -24.37 -4.25 2.32
CA ARG A 443 -23.62 -4.02 1.08
C ARG A 443 -24.55 -3.82 -0.12
N SER A 444 -25.62 -4.60 -0.22
CA SER A 444 -26.66 -4.42 -1.26
C SER A 444 -27.33 -3.04 -1.13
N VAL A 445 -27.79 -2.68 0.08
CA VAL A 445 -28.39 -1.37 0.35
C VAL A 445 -27.43 -0.23 -0.04
N ARG A 446 -26.16 -0.33 0.33
CA ARG A 446 -25.14 0.65 -0.08
C ARG A 446 -25.04 0.78 -1.59
N THR A 447 -25.06 -0.34 -2.30
CA THR A 447 -24.94 -0.37 -3.77
C THR A 447 -26.17 0.27 -4.42
N GLU A 448 -27.36 0.02 -3.92
CA GLU A 448 -28.60 0.63 -4.38
C GLU A 448 -28.60 2.15 -4.16
N LEU A 449 -28.25 2.61 -2.95
CA LEU A 449 -28.11 4.03 -2.63
C LEU A 449 -27.07 4.73 -3.51
N ALA A 450 -25.95 4.06 -3.77
CA ALA A 450 -24.88 4.57 -4.63
C ALA A 450 -25.37 4.75 -6.08
N ALA A 451 -26.13 3.79 -6.59
CA ALA A 451 -26.73 3.86 -7.93
C ALA A 451 -27.76 5.01 -8.01
N GLU A 452 -28.65 5.14 -7.02
CA GLU A 452 -29.65 6.22 -6.97
C GLU A 452 -29.00 7.62 -6.98
N LYS A 453 -27.93 7.80 -6.19
CA LYS A 453 -27.24 9.09 -6.08
C LYS A 453 -26.16 9.29 -7.16
N SER A 454 -25.94 8.32 -8.03
CA SER A 454 -24.87 8.35 -9.05
C SER A 454 -23.48 8.63 -8.46
N VAL A 455 -23.18 8.01 -7.32
CA VAL A 455 -21.87 8.09 -6.63
C VAL A 455 -21.29 6.70 -6.42
N PRO A 456 -19.96 6.56 -6.33
CA PRO A 456 -19.32 5.30 -5.99
C PRO A 456 -19.78 4.75 -4.62
N PRO A 457 -19.93 3.42 -4.45
CA PRO A 457 -20.40 2.82 -3.20
C PRO A 457 -19.57 3.20 -1.98
N TYR A 458 -18.25 3.30 -2.10
CA TYR A 458 -17.36 3.67 -1.00
C TYR A 458 -17.53 5.15 -0.53
N ILE A 459 -18.12 6.02 -1.34
CA ILE A 459 -18.46 7.40 -0.94
C ILE A 459 -19.63 7.39 0.04
N ILE A 460 -20.61 6.50 -0.14
CA ILE A 460 -21.70 6.31 0.83
C ILE A 460 -21.10 5.90 2.18
N CYS A 461 -20.43 4.73 2.22
CA CYS A 461 -19.70 4.29 3.40
C CYS A 461 -18.68 3.18 3.02
N SER A 462 -17.63 3.04 3.84
CA SER A 462 -16.58 2.03 3.65
C SER A 462 -17.04 0.64 4.12
N ASP A 463 -16.33 -0.43 3.72
CA ASP A 463 -16.58 -1.78 4.24
C ASP A 463 -16.35 -1.83 5.76
N LYS A 464 -15.37 -1.05 6.28
CA LYS A 464 -15.17 -0.89 7.71
C LYS A 464 -16.39 -0.31 8.42
N THR A 465 -17.06 0.65 7.81
CA THR A 465 -18.32 1.22 8.32
C THR A 465 -19.42 0.16 8.37
N LEU A 466 -19.57 -0.67 7.31
CA LEU A 466 -20.54 -1.75 7.29
C LEU A 466 -20.24 -2.81 8.36
N LYS A 467 -18.98 -3.17 8.59
CA LYS A 467 -18.58 -4.08 9.67
C LYS A 467 -18.93 -3.52 11.05
N ASP A 468 -18.68 -2.24 11.26
CA ASP A 468 -19.02 -1.56 12.53
C ASP A 468 -20.55 -1.51 12.74
N MET A 469 -21.35 -1.33 11.68
CA MET A 469 -22.81 -1.48 11.74
C MET A 469 -23.25 -2.90 12.12
N CYS A 470 -22.58 -3.93 11.57
CA CYS A 470 -22.86 -5.32 11.93
C CYS A 470 -22.52 -5.63 13.40
N ALA A 471 -21.49 -4.99 13.95
CA ALA A 471 -21.10 -5.17 15.35
C ALA A 471 -22.01 -4.41 16.31
N LYS A 472 -22.42 -3.18 15.96
CA LYS A 472 -23.19 -2.28 16.83
C LYS A 472 -24.70 -2.42 16.67
N LEU A 473 -25.19 -2.95 15.54
CA LEU A 473 -26.62 -3.15 15.24
C LEU A 473 -27.48 -1.90 15.50
N PRO A 474 -27.18 -0.73 14.90
CA PRO A 474 -27.90 0.52 15.19
C PRO A 474 -29.37 0.43 14.79
N ARG A 475 -30.29 0.76 15.72
CA ARG A 475 -31.74 0.65 15.56
C ARG A 475 -32.42 1.97 15.17
N ASP A 476 -31.72 3.07 15.36
CA ASP A 476 -32.18 4.43 15.09
C ASP A 476 -31.02 5.30 14.58
N LYS A 477 -31.34 6.55 14.21
CA LYS A 477 -30.34 7.50 13.69
C LYS A 477 -29.35 7.97 14.77
N GLU A 478 -29.73 7.93 16.04
CA GLU A 478 -28.88 8.34 17.17
C GLU A 478 -27.77 7.28 17.37
N GLN A 479 -28.13 6.00 17.39
CA GLN A 479 -27.17 4.91 17.47
C GLN A 479 -26.28 4.80 16.21
N LEU A 480 -26.82 5.22 15.04
CA LEU A 480 -26.03 5.27 13.81
C LEU A 480 -24.94 6.35 13.87
N ALA A 481 -25.06 7.38 14.70
CA ALA A 481 -24.04 8.39 14.92
C ALA A 481 -22.78 7.85 15.63
N ASP A 482 -22.90 6.74 16.32
CA ASP A 482 -21.77 6.05 16.94
C ASP A 482 -21.01 5.13 15.98
N VAL A 483 -21.54 4.91 14.77
CA VAL A 483 -20.91 4.07 13.77
C VAL A 483 -19.78 4.82 13.07
N TYR A 484 -18.62 4.14 12.96
CA TYR A 484 -17.43 4.69 12.32
C TYR A 484 -17.71 5.20 10.90
N GLY A 485 -17.35 6.46 10.61
CA GLY A 485 -17.44 7.05 9.28
C GLY A 485 -18.86 7.48 8.86
N MET A 486 -19.83 7.51 9.80
CA MET A 486 -21.18 8.04 9.61
C MET A 486 -21.27 9.44 10.21
N GLY A 487 -20.91 10.46 9.42
CA GLY A 487 -21.09 11.86 9.79
C GLY A 487 -22.55 12.30 9.66
N GLU A 488 -22.88 13.43 10.26
CA GLU A 488 -24.26 13.96 10.39
C GLU A 488 -25.02 14.00 9.06
N GLN A 489 -24.40 14.52 8.00
CA GLN A 489 -25.02 14.60 6.68
C GLN A 489 -25.29 13.23 6.05
N LYS A 490 -24.40 12.26 6.27
CA LYS A 490 -24.59 10.89 5.78
C LYS A 490 -25.73 10.18 6.51
N ILE A 491 -25.87 10.43 7.82
CA ILE A 491 -26.99 9.92 8.62
C ILE A 491 -28.30 10.50 8.13
N GLN A 492 -28.35 11.80 7.85
CA GLN A 492 -29.54 12.44 7.29
C GLN A 492 -29.92 11.86 5.94
N ASN A 493 -28.94 11.67 5.04
CA ASN A 493 -29.19 11.25 3.66
C ASN A 493 -29.45 9.75 3.50
N TYR A 494 -28.82 8.90 4.32
CA TYR A 494 -28.75 7.44 4.12
C TYR A 494 -29.16 6.64 5.36
N GLY A 495 -29.22 7.27 6.53
CA GLY A 495 -29.40 6.58 7.81
C GLY A 495 -30.68 5.75 7.88
N GLU A 496 -31.77 6.24 7.30
CA GLU A 496 -33.06 5.55 7.33
C GLU A 496 -33.00 4.20 6.58
N ALA A 497 -32.34 4.13 5.42
CA ALA A 497 -32.19 2.91 4.65
C ALA A 497 -31.37 1.85 5.42
N PHE A 498 -30.25 2.25 6.03
CA PHE A 498 -29.43 1.35 6.83
C PHE A 498 -30.13 0.87 8.09
N VAL A 499 -30.78 1.76 8.84
CA VAL A 499 -31.54 1.42 10.04
C VAL A 499 -32.68 0.46 9.71
N THR A 500 -33.41 0.70 8.62
CA THR A 500 -34.48 -0.20 8.16
C THR A 500 -33.92 -1.58 7.82
N ALA A 501 -32.78 -1.66 7.14
CA ALA A 501 -32.16 -2.93 6.80
C ALA A 501 -31.70 -3.71 8.04
N VAL A 502 -31.11 -3.03 9.04
CA VAL A 502 -30.72 -3.63 10.32
C VAL A 502 -31.95 -4.12 11.09
N ASN A 503 -33.00 -3.28 11.21
CA ASN A 503 -34.21 -3.63 11.94
C ASN A 503 -34.95 -4.82 11.30
N SER A 504 -35.08 -4.84 9.97
CA SER A 504 -35.65 -5.98 9.25
C SER A 504 -34.83 -7.25 9.48
N PHE A 505 -33.49 -7.17 9.39
CA PHE A 505 -32.64 -8.33 9.62
C PHE A 505 -32.79 -8.91 11.02
N VAL A 506 -32.87 -8.06 12.01
CA VAL A 506 -33.00 -8.50 13.41
C VAL A 506 -34.40 -9.02 13.73
N ALA A 507 -35.45 -8.49 13.10
CA ALA A 507 -36.80 -9.05 13.21
C ALA A 507 -36.86 -10.49 12.68
N ASP A 508 -36.14 -10.74 11.57
CA ASP A 508 -36.05 -12.08 10.97
C ASP A 508 -35.12 -13.04 11.75
N ASN A 509 -34.24 -12.49 12.63
CA ASN A 509 -33.22 -13.25 13.39
C ASN A 509 -33.22 -12.79 14.86
N PRO A 510 -34.11 -13.26 15.72
CA PRO A 510 -34.33 -12.73 17.06
C PRO A 510 -33.17 -12.88 18.06
N ASN A 511 -32.07 -13.55 17.68
CA ASN A 511 -30.82 -13.63 18.45
C ASN A 511 -29.60 -13.25 17.62
N PRO A 512 -29.47 -11.99 17.14
CA PRO A 512 -28.40 -11.59 16.23
C PRO A 512 -27.12 -11.10 16.95
N SER A 513 -26.81 -11.57 18.18
CA SER A 513 -25.56 -11.18 18.86
C SER A 513 -24.36 -11.58 18.01
N GLY A 514 -23.96 -10.65 17.16
CA GLY A 514 -22.88 -10.79 16.17
C GLY A 514 -21.47 -10.66 16.75
N SER A 515 -21.31 -10.60 18.07
CA SER A 515 -20.01 -10.62 18.74
C SER A 515 -19.97 -11.71 19.80
N THR A 516 -18.95 -12.54 19.76
CA THR A 516 -18.53 -13.30 20.94
C THR A 516 -18.28 -12.30 22.07
N SER A 517 -19.05 -12.45 23.15
CA SER A 517 -18.97 -11.67 24.39
C SER A 517 -17.52 -11.50 24.86
N GLY A 518 -17.11 -10.25 25.00
CA GLY A 518 -15.82 -9.89 25.57
C GLY A 518 -15.70 -8.39 25.69
N GLU A 519 -16.11 -7.86 26.83
CA GLU A 519 -15.72 -6.62 27.51
C GLU A 519 -15.38 -5.37 26.68
N ARG A 520 -16.04 -4.26 27.02
CA ARG A 520 -15.68 -2.89 26.60
C ARG A 520 -14.20 -2.62 26.89
N PRO A 521 -13.42 -2.13 25.93
CA PRO A 521 -12.14 -1.52 26.30
C PRO A 521 -12.42 -0.07 26.71
N GLN A 522 -12.33 0.19 28.00
CA GLN A 522 -11.95 1.50 28.52
C GLN A 522 -10.43 1.56 28.52
N THR A 523 -9.93 2.76 28.19
CA THR A 523 -8.60 3.32 28.54
C THR A 523 -7.37 2.79 27.79
N VAL A 524 -6.69 3.79 27.25
CA VAL A 524 -5.24 3.95 27.05
C VAL A 524 -4.43 2.90 27.81
N LEU A 525 -3.79 2.00 27.10
CA LEU A 525 -2.73 1.18 27.62
C LEU A 525 -1.42 1.48 26.87
N SER A 526 -0.39 1.66 27.68
CA SER A 526 1.00 1.83 27.30
C SER A 526 1.52 0.66 26.45
N ASP A 527 2.55 0.95 25.65
CA ASP A 527 3.15 0.11 24.61
C ASP A 527 3.71 -1.27 24.99
N GLU A 528 3.43 -1.78 26.18
CA GLU A 528 3.97 -3.07 26.65
C GLU A 528 2.97 -4.25 26.68
N GLU A 529 1.65 -4.05 26.48
CA GLU A 529 0.66 -5.14 26.61
C GLU A 529 -0.07 -5.55 25.29
N ALA A 530 0.35 -5.06 24.13
CA ALA A 530 -0.25 -5.40 22.84
C ALA A 530 0.17 -6.77 22.25
N ALA A 531 0.80 -7.66 23.07
CA ALA A 531 1.35 -8.93 22.59
C ALA A 531 0.43 -10.17 22.77
N GLU A 532 -0.76 -10.06 23.37
CA GLU A 532 -1.50 -11.28 23.79
C GLU A 532 -2.97 -11.39 23.38
N THR A 533 -3.46 -10.80 22.32
CA THR A 533 -4.80 -11.18 21.80
C THR A 533 -4.85 -11.24 20.27
N GLY A 534 -4.31 -12.31 19.73
CA GLY A 534 -4.44 -12.70 18.32
C GLY A 534 -4.85 -14.16 18.22
N SER A 535 -6.01 -14.39 17.60
CA SER A 535 -6.54 -15.65 17.03
C SER A 535 -5.63 -16.89 17.23
N THR A 536 -6.10 -17.87 17.93
CA THR A 536 -5.50 -19.19 18.14
C THR A 536 -5.32 -19.99 16.82
N ARG A 537 -4.39 -19.57 15.98
CA ARG A 537 -3.56 -20.53 15.23
C ARG A 537 -2.49 -20.97 16.21
N LYS A 538 -2.50 -22.26 16.62
CA LYS A 538 -1.39 -22.87 17.36
C LYS A 538 -0.09 -22.34 16.73
N LYS A 539 0.70 -21.54 17.48
CA LYS A 539 2.04 -21.13 17.07
C LYS A 539 2.79 -22.43 16.79
N LYS A 540 3.33 -22.60 15.57
CA LYS A 540 4.24 -23.72 15.34
C LYS A 540 5.34 -23.64 16.37
N LEU A 541 5.54 -24.70 17.10
CA LEU A 541 6.61 -24.83 18.07
C LEU A 541 7.97 -24.56 17.38
N PRO A 542 8.97 -24.04 18.10
CA PRO A 542 10.32 -23.90 17.54
C PRO A 542 10.79 -25.24 16.94
N PHE A 543 11.70 -25.16 15.96
CA PHE A 543 12.32 -26.38 15.46
C PHE A 543 12.95 -27.16 16.61
N TYR A 544 12.63 -28.43 16.70
CA TYR A 544 13.23 -29.36 17.65
C TYR A 544 13.54 -30.68 16.94
N ILE A 545 14.70 -31.25 17.22
CA ILE A 545 15.08 -32.57 16.77
C ILE A 545 15.75 -33.30 17.95
N GLU A 546 15.41 -34.55 18.14
CA GLU A 546 16.10 -35.37 19.11
C GLU A 546 17.59 -35.48 18.76
N PRO A 547 18.52 -35.14 19.66
CA PRO A 547 19.96 -35.11 19.36
C PRO A 547 20.51 -36.40 18.72
N GLN A 548 19.93 -37.53 19.05
CA GLN A 548 20.31 -38.84 18.50
C GLN A 548 19.99 -38.99 17.03
N ARG A 549 18.93 -38.36 16.54
CA ARG A 549 18.52 -38.43 15.12
C ARG A 549 19.46 -37.65 14.21
N LEU A 550 20.22 -36.70 14.74
CA LEU A 550 21.24 -35.99 13.98
C LEU A 550 22.42 -36.89 13.56
N ASP A 551 22.58 -38.06 14.18
CA ASP A 551 23.56 -39.07 13.72
C ASP A 551 23.15 -39.78 12.42
N GLU A 552 21.88 -39.70 12.04
CA GLU A 552 21.35 -40.29 10.82
C GLU A 552 21.61 -39.42 9.58
N VAL A 553 22.16 -38.20 9.75
CA VAL A 553 22.44 -37.29 8.64
C VAL A 553 23.57 -37.82 7.77
N GLU A 554 23.30 -38.12 6.53
CA GLU A 554 24.30 -38.56 5.56
C GLU A 554 25.21 -37.40 5.14
N LEU A 555 26.49 -37.44 5.58
CA LEU A 555 27.49 -36.41 5.29
C LEU A 555 28.11 -36.65 3.90
N THR A 556 28.31 -35.59 3.15
CA THR A 556 28.91 -35.60 1.82
C THR A 556 30.28 -34.93 1.84
N ASP A 557 31.16 -35.29 0.88
CA ASP A 557 32.52 -34.74 0.85
C ASP A 557 32.56 -33.22 0.79
N LYS A 558 31.58 -32.61 0.13
CA LYS A 558 31.40 -31.14 0.09
C LYS A 558 29.94 -30.75 -0.17
N CYS A 559 29.38 -29.85 0.63
CA CYS A 559 28.04 -29.34 0.40
C CYS A 559 27.88 -27.86 0.81
N ARG A 560 26.80 -27.25 0.41
CA ARG A 560 26.37 -25.93 0.94
C ARG A 560 25.56 -26.13 2.22
N LEU A 561 25.56 -25.10 3.07
CA LEU A 561 24.81 -25.13 4.31
C LEU A 561 23.29 -25.39 4.09
N THR A 562 22.73 -24.87 3.01
CA THR A 562 21.33 -25.12 2.64
C THR A 562 21.05 -26.58 2.31
N GLU A 563 21.98 -27.29 1.72
CA GLU A 563 21.87 -28.72 1.40
C GLU A 563 21.93 -29.57 2.69
N LEU A 564 22.84 -29.24 3.60
CA LEU A 564 22.91 -29.88 4.91
C LEU A 564 21.63 -29.63 5.72
N THR A 565 21.14 -28.38 5.73
CA THR A 565 19.91 -28.00 6.42
C THR A 565 18.69 -28.75 5.91
N ASN A 566 18.60 -28.98 4.60
CA ASN A 566 17.52 -29.76 4.00
C ASN A 566 17.57 -31.23 4.42
N LYS A 567 18.75 -31.84 4.45
CA LYS A 567 18.94 -33.22 4.94
C LYS A 567 18.50 -33.37 6.41
N ILE A 568 18.84 -32.39 7.27
CA ILE A 568 18.39 -32.39 8.66
C ILE A 568 16.86 -32.26 8.75
N ASN A 569 16.28 -31.42 7.93
CA ASN A 569 14.81 -31.24 7.91
C ASN A 569 14.06 -32.49 7.39
N GLU A 570 14.68 -33.30 6.52
CA GLU A 570 14.12 -34.56 6.05
C GLU A 570 14.05 -35.64 7.16
N LEU A 571 14.94 -35.57 8.16
CA LEU A 571 14.90 -36.46 9.30
C LEU A 571 13.81 -36.09 10.33
N CYS A 572 13.29 -34.86 10.29
CA CYS A 572 12.20 -34.47 11.15
C CYS A 572 10.89 -35.08 10.67
N PRO A 573 10.07 -35.65 11.57
CA PRO A 573 8.72 -36.07 11.17
C PRO A 573 7.99 -34.89 10.56
N ALA A 574 7.25 -35.12 9.48
CA ALA A 574 6.43 -34.11 8.81
C ALA A 574 5.21 -33.74 9.69
N ASP A 575 5.48 -33.31 10.92
CA ASP A 575 4.44 -32.81 11.80
C ASP A 575 4.15 -31.34 11.43
N LYS A 576 2.87 -30.99 11.43
CA LYS A 576 2.43 -29.63 11.14
C LYS A 576 2.66 -28.65 12.30
N GLU A 577 3.20 -29.12 13.42
CA GLU A 577 3.29 -28.37 14.68
C GLU A 577 4.64 -27.68 14.88
N HIS A 578 5.74 -28.17 14.27
CA HIS A 578 7.09 -27.59 14.41
C HIS A 578 7.53 -26.78 13.17
N LYS A 579 8.40 -25.78 13.43
CA LYS A 579 9.09 -25.03 12.35
C LYS A 579 10.21 -25.88 11.77
N LYS A 580 10.57 -25.67 10.51
CA LYS A 580 11.77 -26.26 9.89
C LYS A 580 13.03 -25.51 10.37
N LEU A 581 14.17 -26.22 10.44
CA LEU A 581 15.48 -25.64 10.69
C LEU A 581 15.83 -24.69 9.53
N ALA A 582 16.29 -23.48 9.86
CA ALA A 582 16.73 -22.50 8.87
C ALA A 582 18.26 -22.45 8.80
N ALA A 583 18.84 -22.33 7.60
CA ALA A 583 20.28 -22.19 7.40
C ALA A 583 20.84 -20.91 8.08
N SER A 584 20.01 -19.86 8.23
CA SER A 584 20.37 -18.64 8.96
C SER A 584 20.71 -18.93 10.43
N PHE A 585 19.95 -19.79 11.09
CA PHE A 585 20.18 -20.18 12.47
C PHE A 585 21.53 -20.91 12.64
N ILE A 586 21.87 -21.82 11.73
CA ILE A 586 23.18 -22.49 11.75
C ILE A 586 24.31 -21.47 11.53
N ASN A 587 24.12 -20.50 10.63
CA ASN A 587 25.10 -19.43 10.43
C ASN A 587 25.31 -18.59 11.71
N GLU A 588 24.25 -18.28 12.44
CA GLU A 588 24.36 -17.58 13.73
C GLU A 588 25.15 -18.37 14.76
N LEU A 589 24.93 -19.68 14.83
CA LEU A 589 25.73 -20.56 15.69
C LEU A 589 27.21 -20.60 15.25
N LEU A 590 27.50 -20.68 13.96
CA LEU A 590 28.86 -20.67 13.45
C LEU A 590 29.59 -19.35 13.72
N ILE A 591 28.88 -18.23 13.68
CA ILE A 591 29.42 -16.91 14.04
C ILE A 591 29.65 -16.83 15.56
N ALA A 592 28.68 -17.26 16.37
CA ALA A 592 28.79 -17.25 17.82
C ALA A 592 29.97 -18.11 18.32
N GLU A 593 30.24 -19.24 17.68
CA GLU A 593 31.37 -20.14 18.01
C GLU A 593 32.67 -19.71 17.30
N GLY A 594 32.67 -18.63 16.50
CA GLY A 594 33.85 -18.06 15.87
C GLY A 594 34.39 -18.82 14.65
N TYR A 595 33.60 -19.64 13.99
CA TYR A 595 33.95 -20.30 12.72
C TYR A 595 33.71 -19.40 11.50
N LEU A 596 32.76 -18.46 11.61
CA LEU A 596 32.49 -17.41 10.65
C LEU A 596 32.56 -16.04 11.34
N GLU A 597 32.84 -15.01 10.57
CA GLU A 597 32.74 -13.62 11.04
C GLU A 597 31.96 -12.77 10.04
N GLU A 598 31.30 -11.72 10.52
CA GLU A 598 30.67 -10.72 9.67
C GLU A 598 31.63 -9.57 9.43
N VAL A 599 32.01 -9.38 8.16
CA VAL A 599 32.88 -8.27 7.70
C VAL A 599 32.06 -7.30 6.88
N THR A 600 32.26 -6.00 7.10
CA THR A 600 31.60 -4.97 6.30
C THR A 600 32.52 -4.59 5.14
N GLU A 601 32.15 -4.96 3.92
CA GLU A 601 32.82 -4.52 2.69
C GLU A 601 31.94 -3.50 1.96
N GLY A 602 32.30 -2.23 2.02
CA GLY A 602 31.45 -1.13 1.53
C GLY A 602 30.15 -0.98 2.33
N GLU A 603 29.01 -1.06 1.66
CA GLU A 603 27.69 -1.00 2.31
C GLU A 603 27.12 -2.39 2.68
N ASN A 604 27.83 -3.48 2.37
CA ASN A 604 27.35 -4.83 2.56
C ASN A 604 28.05 -5.55 3.72
N LYS A 605 27.28 -6.22 4.57
CA LYS A 605 27.79 -7.21 5.52
C LYS A 605 27.90 -8.55 4.83
N ILE A 606 29.11 -9.06 4.73
CA ILE A 606 29.40 -10.38 4.18
C ILE A 606 29.95 -11.31 5.25
N LYS A 607 29.75 -12.61 5.09
CA LYS A 607 30.32 -13.62 5.98
C LYS A 607 31.62 -14.10 5.41
N ARG A 608 32.65 -14.12 6.25
CA ARG A 608 33.98 -14.64 5.94
C ARG A 608 34.30 -15.83 6.83
N VAL A 609 35.09 -16.74 6.31
CA VAL A 609 35.55 -17.91 7.05
C VAL A 609 36.78 -17.52 7.87
N THR A 610 36.73 -17.74 9.19
CA THR A 610 37.85 -17.49 10.09
C THR A 610 38.92 -18.59 9.95
N GLU A 611 40.13 -18.37 10.51
CA GLU A 611 41.16 -19.41 10.61
C GLU A 611 40.64 -20.67 11.30
N LYS A 612 39.81 -20.49 12.34
CA LYS A 612 39.15 -21.59 13.05
C LYS A 612 38.16 -22.33 12.11
N GLY A 613 37.42 -21.60 11.27
CA GLY A 613 36.54 -22.20 10.28
C GLY A 613 37.30 -23.01 9.23
N GLN A 614 38.41 -22.48 8.73
CA GLN A 614 39.27 -23.18 7.79
C GLN A 614 39.86 -24.47 8.37
N SER A 615 40.28 -24.48 9.65
CA SER A 615 40.84 -25.65 10.31
C SER A 615 39.88 -26.84 10.41
N VAL A 616 38.56 -26.58 10.36
CA VAL A 616 37.52 -27.62 10.35
C VAL A 616 36.97 -27.92 8.94
N GLY A 617 37.53 -27.30 7.90
CA GLY A 617 37.14 -27.56 6.52
C GLY A 617 35.93 -26.79 6.03
N ILE A 618 35.73 -25.57 6.56
CA ILE A 618 34.86 -24.56 5.93
C ILE A 618 35.71 -23.79 4.94
N GLU A 619 35.28 -23.69 3.69
CA GLU A 619 36.06 -23.10 2.60
C GLU A 619 35.25 -22.00 1.91
N GLU A 620 35.96 -20.94 1.50
CA GLU A 620 35.42 -19.93 0.57
C GLU A 620 35.84 -20.27 -0.85
N GLU A 621 34.86 -20.43 -1.75
CA GLU A 621 35.11 -20.60 -3.17
C GLU A 621 34.71 -19.36 -3.92
N GLU A 622 35.65 -18.77 -4.65
CA GLU A 622 35.33 -17.73 -5.61
C GLU A 622 34.59 -18.32 -6.80
N ARG A 623 33.37 -17.83 -7.05
CA ARG A 623 32.54 -18.23 -8.17
C ARG A 623 32.26 -17.06 -9.08
N LYS A 624 32.39 -17.27 -10.37
CA LYS A 624 32.00 -16.27 -11.37
C LYS A 624 30.48 -16.16 -11.41
N ALA A 625 29.96 -14.95 -11.20
CA ALA A 625 28.56 -14.69 -11.43
C ALA A 625 28.22 -14.78 -12.92
N LYS A 626 27.06 -15.29 -13.26
CA LYS A 626 26.62 -15.54 -14.66
C LYS A 626 26.63 -14.30 -15.56
N PHE A 627 26.76 -13.11 -14.98
CA PHE A 627 26.66 -11.80 -15.66
C PHE A 627 27.84 -10.84 -15.38
N GLY A 628 29.01 -11.39 -15.05
CA GLY A 628 30.21 -10.60 -14.76
C GLY A 628 30.35 -10.25 -13.29
N GLY A 629 31.57 -10.35 -12.76
CA GLY A 629 31.90 -10.26 -11.33
C GLY A 629 32.06 -11.63 -10.69
N SER A 630 32.68 -11.68 -9.52
CA SER A 630 32.82 -12.88 -8.71
C SER A 630 32.19 -12.70 -7.35
N TYR A 631 31.76 -13.78 -6.71
CA TYR A 631 31.28 -13.82 -5.33
C TYR A 631 31.85 -15.04 -4.62
N TYR A 632 32.01 -14.94 -3.30
CA TYR A 632 32.50 -16.04 -2.48
C TYR A 632 31.32 -16.88 -1.97
N ALA A 633 31.34 -18.18 -2.27
CA ALA A 633 30.39 -19.16 -1.75
C ALA A 633 31.05 -19.96 -0.63
N ILE A 634 30.41 -20.04 0.53
CA ILE A 634 30.88 -20.86 1.64
C ILE A 634 30.42 -22.30 1.43
N THR A 635 31.39 -23.23 1.49
CA THR A 635 31.16 -24.66 1.38
C THR A 635 31.70 -25.39 2.59
N HIS A 636 31.12 -26.55 2.91
CA HIS A 636 31.37 -27.32 4.11
C HIS A 636 31.87 -28.71 3.73
N SER A 637 33.09 -29.07 4.16
CA SER A 637 33.64 -30.42 4.08
C SER A 637 32.88 -31.39 5.01
N LYS A 638 33.12 -32.68 4.86
CA LYS A 638 32.56 -33.70 5.74
C LYS A 638 32.87 -33.44 7.23
N GLN A 639 34.08 -32.94 7.52
CA GLN A 639 34.50 -32.58 8.87
C GLN A 639 33.72 -31.39 9.42
N SER A 640 33.54 -30.34 8.66
CA SER A 640 32.75 -29.16 9.10
C SER A 640 31.25 -29.46 9.25
N GLN A 641 30.71 -30.34 8.41
CA GLN A 641 29.33 -30.84 8.57
C GLN A 641 29.18 -31.59 9.91
N GLN A 642 30.17 -32.41 10.29
CA GLN A 642 30.19 -33.09 11.61
C GLN A 642 30.22 -32.09 12.76
N VAL A 643 31.04 -31.04 12.69
CA VAL A 643 31.09 -29.97 13.67
C VAL A 643 29.72 -29.30 13.84
N ILE A 644 29.04 -29.00 12.72
CA ILE A 644 27.69 -28.41 12.74
C ILE A 644 26.69 -29.36 13.43
N ILE A 645 26.73 -30.64 13.12
CA ILE A 645 25.89 -31.66 13.78
C ILE A 645 26.14 -31.69 15.30
N GLU A 646 27.38 -31.65 15.72
CA GLU A 646 27.74 -31.62 17.14
C GLU A 646 27.26 -30.35 17.85
N MET A 647 27.37 -29.21 17.22
CA MET A 647 26.84 -27.94 17.73
C MET A 647 25.33 -27.98 17.88
N LEU A 648 24.60 -28.51 16.90
CA LEU A 648 23.15 -28.69 16.96
C LEU A 648 22.76 -29.67 18.08
N LYS A 649 23.47 -30.80 18.23
CA LYS A 649 23.24 -31.73 19.33
C LYS A 649 23.41 -31.05 20.69
N LYS A 650 24.48 -30.29 20.86
CA LYS A 650 24.74 -29.54 22.10
C LYS A 650 23.63 -28.53 22.36
N HIS A 651 23.17 -27.83 21.32
CA HIS A 651 22.10 -26.85 21.43
C HIS A 651 20.78 -27.50 21.88
N TYR A 652 20.39 -28.63 21.27
CA TYR A 652 19.11 -29.29 21.54
C TYR A 652 19.14 -30.24 22.74
N SER A 653 20.30 -30.69 23.22
CA SER A 653 20.41 -31.53 24.44
C SER A 653 19.97 -30.84 25.73
N GLY A 654 19.95 -29.49 25.74
CA GLY A 654 19.48 -28.69 26.87
C GLY A 654 18.00 -28.29 26.82
N ILE A 655 17.29 -28.60 25.74
CA ILE A 655 15.91 -28.16 25.48
C ILE A 655 15.00 -29.38 25.66
N LYS A 656 14.09 -29.35 26.67
CA LYS A 656 13.03 -30.36 26.75
C LYS A 656 11.97 -30.09 25.69
N PRO A 657 11.40 -31.12 25.04
CA PRO A 657 10.24 -30.95 24.19
C PRO A 657 9.12 -30.25 24.97
N GLN A 658 8.60 -29.15 24.48
CA GLN A 658 7.40 -28.57 25.04
C GLN A 658 6.22 -29.42 24.51
N GLU A 659 5.50 -30.09 25.41
CA GLU A 659 4.26 -30.82 25.15
C GLU A 659 3.14 -29.93 24.63
#